data_885a95fb6bbe30a5d19bcc5faf5ade4a
#
_entry.id   885a95fb6bbe30a5d19bcc5faf5ade4a
#
_cell.length_a   1.000
_cell.length_b   1.000
_cell.length_c   1.000
_cell.angle_alpha   90.00
_cell.angle_beta   90.00
_cell.angle_gamma   90.00
#
_symmetry.space_group_name_H-M   'P 1'
#
loop_
_entity.id
_entity.type
_entity.pdbx_description
1 polymer ?
#
loop_
_entity_poly.entity_id
_entity_poly.type
_entity_poly.pdbx_seq_one_letter_code
_entity_poly.pdbx_strand_id
1 'polypeptide(L)'
;MLEIRRGSTAARSYENTFFREFSKNLNILFDEYSIDGLLIGNSECEISESLKIDCLLITSNAILIIDFKNYGGDIILPKSDSDFSEGKWVTRNGDVVKGGSHINPYKQLFQQKKAFTWVFYNCEIESVILKNNEKLNPSHVKKVVCFQKPVSLIGGIPGRDEIDFFITDSERYLETIKDILDVTDKDVELSSNSFDIFKDIFRAEKFLMSENYNQSELIEITSSKLNYDELYLDQKSALQEITEFIKSDIEKIFILQGTSLSGKSYLMPFIEDIAFGNGITQVDFFAPSGRVSLNLLSDLDIEFSSIYSHIYGGAPLKEVVKIFDNKGNQIDFSKDSDGVFFDSNSDQIDLSDYVKTYLDVIPLKKNDSEDRAVFIVDVAQLVSNNYYQSIDMRFGTGFLLKDFIEYANLNESNRKIIFIGDRFQLSSTSDKDNALNADYFREKYKFKTSVFELLDKNDISSIVNQALLAVNGVRLEKYNQLSFDFSQEFRSISKSEISHLVENKIRNNIDFHILSYTNFDVQKINLWIKKSILNNGSDIAEGDLIIFNNNFRIENKSDPFGEPNRVFNGEFAVVQSVTDNVISETVTLKGHDPIFLKYRPLSLVLNNAQQKIEILSLENFRLSDKGELSEKETIAIKVALDREILKEIEKNPFVNSDLNNQLINSNEYVKIFKEVSVLEVEFNSGERVKTKLKEKEGQLKKLIKFAKQTHRKNIENFLLRDSSSKYYKYKNAAYIKFGWGLTVHKSVSYKWNDVIFDVNPERLGKTSRQYFKWIYTGLTRAKNSVSLINYIPVTPLLKIEFKDNSKVNQKAKNIYFMADKDAEISPSSGSIIKDFNFPDVELTSILIQIFYFIYNKLEAKGIDVESILHQDYHEVYTLIDNSKKSVKISIYYNKKGHVRTPVLLKAESEELGERVISILREDQGIINFDFISDGWRRGVYADVSLLLKDDGYKILNIIQTAYKDTINISKGSSSLVVDMNYDGSGFFTSIISTGYTQSMIWDNYKSILKKIAENNATHT
;
A
#
# COMPACT_ATOMS: atom_id res chain seq x y z
N MET A 1 3.38 -19.72 43.18
CA MET A 1 3.60 -19.73 41.72
C MET A 1 2.76 -18.64 41.06
N LEU A 2 3.31 -17.83 40.18
CA LEU A 2 2.56 -16.76 39.50
C LEU A 2 1.89 -17.31 38.24
N GLU A 3 0.55 -17.25 38.16
CA GLU A 3 -0.19 -17.55 36.96
C GLU A 3 -0.28 -16.28 36.10
N ILE A 4 0.28 -16.32 34.87
CA ILE A 4 0.31 -15.15 33.97
C ILE A 4 -0.76 -15.31 32.90
N ARG A 5 -1.61 -14.32 32.77
CA ARG A 5 -2.75 -14.23 31.84
C ARG A 5 -2.74 -12.89 31.09
N ARG A 6 -3.52 -12.80 30.04
CA ARG A 6 -3.66 -11.58 29.25
C ARG A 6 -5.08 -11.45 28.69
N GLY A 7 -5.68 -10.26 28.77
CA GLY A 7 -6.99 -9.99 28.20
C GLY A 7 -6.96 -9.67 26.73
N SER A 8 -6.00 -8.83 26.28
CA SER A 8 -5.79 -8.50 24.87
C SER A 8 -4.33 -8.09 24.64
N THR A 9 -3.91 -8.07 23.40
CA THR A 9 -2.59 -7.52 23.04
C THR A 9 -2.67 -6.01 23.11
N ALA A 10 -1.75 -5.36 23.83
CA ALA A 10 -1.67 -3.90 23.83
C ALA A 10 -1.44 -3.39 22.41
N ALA A 11 -2.10 -2.31 22.05
CA ALA A 11 -1.95 -1.69 20.74
C ALA A 11 -0.54 -1.11 20.51
N ARG A 12 0.26 -1.00 21.57
CA ARG A 12 1.58 -0.38 21.59
C ARG A 12 2.65 -1.46 21.81
N SER A 13 3.59 -1.56 20.89
CA SER A 13 4.66 -2.58 20.93
C SER A 13 5.49 -2.50 22.21
N TYR A 14 5.84 -1.31 22.69
CA TYR A 14 6.64 -1.12 23.90
C TYR A 14 5.92 -1.57 25.18
N GLU A 15 4.59 -1.47 25.25
CA GLU A 15 3.81 -2.00 26.39
C GLU A 15 3.86 -3.53 26.41
N ASN A 16 3.80 -4.16 25.25
CA ASN A 16 3.92 -5.63 25.13
C ASN A 16 5.32 -6.10 25.55
N THR A 17 6.37 -5.41 25.10
CA THR A 17 7.76 -5.75 25.45
C THR A 17 7.99 -5.56 26.96
N PHE A 18 7.55 -4.44 27.50
CA PHE A 18 7.69 -4.19 28.95
C PHE A 18 6.88 -5.16 29.78
N PHE A 19 5.66 -5.52 29.39
CA PHE A 19 4.85 -6.52 30.09
C PHE A 19 5.52 -7.90 30.11
N ARG A 20 6.17 -8.31 29.02
CA ARG A 20 6.93 -9.59 28.98
C ARG A 20 8.09 -9.59 29.96
N GLU A 21 8.87 -8.53 29.99
CA GLU A 21 9.98 -8.38 30.93
C GLU A 21 9.48 -8.29 32.37
N PHE A 22 8.48 -7.46 32.62
CA PHE A 22 7.83 -7.29 33.90
C PHE A 22 7.29 -8.63 34.45
N SER A 23 6.54 -9.37 33.63
CA SER A 23 5.94 -10.66 34.01
C SER A 23 7.01 -11.73 34.29
N LYS A 24 8.09 -11.78 33.50
CA LYS A 24 9.22 -12.70 33.69
C LYS A 24 9.92 -12.44 35.03
N ASN A 25 10.27 -11.20 35.31
CA ASN A 25 10.99 -10.83 36.51
C ASN A 25 10.11 -10.99 37.76
N LEU A 26 8.82 -10.68 37.64
CA LEU A 26 7.86 -10.89 38.71
C LEU A 26 7.66 -12.39 39.01
N ASN A 27 7.63 -13.25 37.96
CA ASN A 27 7.54 -14.69 38.15
C ASN A 27 8.75 -15.22 38.93
N ILE A 28 9.95 -14.75 38.65
CA ILE A 28 11.16 -15.11 39.40
C ILE A 28 11.02 -14.73 40.89
N LEU A 29 10.55 -13.50 41.17
CA LEU A 29 10.31 -13.01 42.52
C LEU A 29 9.29 -13.89 43.26
N PHE A 30 8.18 -14.25 42.60
CA PHE A 30 7.12 -15.07 43.19
C PHE A 30 7.58 -16.52 43.48
N ASP A 31 8.40 -17.09 42.61
CA ASP A 31 9.00 -18.40 42.82
C ASP A 31 10.02 -18.36 43.97
N GLU A 32 10.86 -17.32 44.05
CA GLU A 32 11.86 -17.14 45.13
C GLU A 32 11.21 -17.06 46.52
N TYR A 33 10.11 -16.31 46.64
CA TYR A 33 9.41 -16.08 47.89
C TYR A 33 8.22 -17.04 48.12
N SER A 34 7.99 -18.03 47.19
CA SER A 34 6.87 -18.96 47.22
C SER A 34 5.51 -18.28 47.38
N ILE A 35 5.29 -17.20 46.63
CA ILE A 35 4.02 -16.42 46.59
C ILE A 35 3.14 -16.99 45.48
N ASP A 36 1.85 -17.21 45.80
CA ASP A 36 0.85 -17.54 44.78
C ASP A 36 0.15 -16.23 44.30
N GLY A 37 -0.05 -16.11 42.98
CA GLY A 37 -0.69 -14.93 42.42
C GLY A 37 -1.19 -15.15 41.01
N LEU A 38 -2.04 -14.23 40.56
CA LEU A 38 -2.57 -14.11 39.21
C LEU A 38 -2.20 -12.73 38.63
N LEU A 39 -1.45 -12.73 37.52
CA LEU A 39 -1.10 -11.51 36.79
C LEU A 39 -1.89 -11.46 35.47
N ILE A 40 -2.66 -10.40 35.27
CA ILE A 40 -3.44 -10.19 34.05
C ILE A 40 -2.95 -8.93 33.35
N GLY A 41 -2.32 -9.10 32.16
CA GLY A 41 -1.91 -7.95 31.34
C GLY A 41 -3.03 -7.48 30.41
N ASN A 42 -3.12 -6.18 30.25
CA ASN A 42 -4.08 -5.51 29.37
C ASN A 42 -5.51 -6.05 29.49
N SER A 43 -6.03 -6.05 30.72
CA SER A 43 -7.32 -6.60 31.05
C SER A 43 -8.47 -5.74 30.53
N GLU A 44 -9.46 -6.37 29.93
CA GLU A 44 -10.69 -5.72 29.43
C GLU A 44 -11.90 -6.35 30.13
N CYS A 45 -12.69 -5.51 30.82
CA CYS A 45 -13.91 -5.95 31.46
C CYS A 45 -15.12 -5.77 30.52
N GLU A 46 -15.89 -6.85 30.25
CA GLU A 46 -17.08 -6.76 29.38
C GLU A 46 -18.14 -5.82 29.88
N ILE A 47 -18.24 -5.66 31.18
CA ILE A 47 -19.37 -5.00 31.85
C ILE A 47 -19.05 -3.52 32.08
N SER A 48 -17.78 -3.14 32.06
CA SER A 48 -17.36 -1.75 32.23
C SER A 48 -16.28 -1.38 31.21
N GLU A 49 -16.65 -0.68 30.15
CA GLU A 49 -15.70 -0.15 29.14
C GLU A 49 -14.68 0.83 29.77
N SER A 50 -14.99 1.39 30.94
CA SER A 50 -14.10 2.29 31.70
C SER A 50 -13.04 1.54 32.52
N LEU A 51 -13.18 0.23 32.70
CA LEU A 51 -12.24 -0.62 33.43
C LEU A 51 -11.28 -1.32 32.45
N LYS A 52 -10.38 -0.56 31.91
CA LYS A 52 -9.27 -1.01 31.10
C LYS A 52 -8.00 -0.80 31.90
N ILE A 53 -7.32 -1.89 32.28
CA ILE A 53 -6.16 -1.88 33.16
C ILE A 53 -4.96 -2.45 32.41
N ASP A 54 -3.82 -1.75 32.38
CA ASP A 54 -2.60 -2.22 31.72
C ASP A 54 -2.08 -3.51 32.34
N CYS A 55 -2.11 -3.58 33.69
CA CYS A 55 -1.72 -4.77 34.42
C CYS A 55 -2.45 -4.88 35.76
N LEU A 56 -3.09 -6.04 36.03
CA LEU A 56 -3.78 -6.37 37.27
C LEU A 56 -3.06 -7.53 37.95
N LEU A 57 -2.54 -7.32 39.17
CA LEU A 57 -1.92 -8.36 39.98
C LEU A 57 -2.82 -8.67 41.17
N ILE A 58 -3.14 -9.97 41.34
CA ILE A 58 -3.98 -10.48 42.42
C ILE A 58 -3.15 -11.52 43.20
N THR A 59 -3.06 -11.34 44.49
CA THR A 59 -2.38 -12.27 45.40
C THR A 59 -3.29 -12.64 46.58
N SER A 60 -2.80 -13.46 47.49
CA SER A 60 -3.58 -13.85 48.68
C SER A 60 -3.89 -12.67 49.61
N ASN A 61 -3.11 -11.60 49.62
CA ASN A 61 -3.20 -10.52 50.57
C ASN A 61 -3.24 -9.12 49.93
N ALA A 62 -3.21 -9.00 48.60
CA ALA A 62 -3.26 -7.71 47.92
C ALA A 62 -3.83 -7.84 46.48
N ILE A 63 -4.48 -6.75 46.04
CA ILE A 63 -4.81 -6.54 44.60
C ILE A 63 -4.20 -5.21 44.18
N LEU A 64 -3.42 -5.22 43.09
CA LEU A 64 -2.74 -4.06 42.54
C LEU A 64 -3.27 -3.76 41.14
N ILE A 65 -3.71 -2.53 40.90
CA ILE A 65 -3.96 -1.97 39.59
C ILE A 65 -2.69 -1.22 39.16
N ILE A 66 -2.00 -1.68 38.13
CA ILE A 66 -0.72 -1.15 37.68
C ILE A 66 -0.89 -0.49 36.31
N ASP A 67 -0.44 0.75 36.20
CA ASP A 67 -0.50 1.57 34.99
C ASP A 67 0.94 1.82 34.49
N PHE A 68 1.23 1.42 33.26
CA PHE A 68 2.56 1.55 32.65
C PHE A 68 2.74 2.88 31.94
N LYS A 69 3.86 3.58 32.20
CA LYS A 69 4.18 4.89 31.62
C LYS A 69 5.56 4.89 30.98
N ASN A 70 5.65 5.15 29.69
CA ASN A 70 6.91 5.21 28.95
C ASN A 70 7.60 6.59 29.08
N TYR A 71 7.81 7.07 30.31
CA TYR A 71 8.55 8.28 30.62
C TYR A 71 9.77 7.94 31.47
N GLY A 72 10.79 8.83 31.46
CA GLY A 72 12.01 8.68 32.25
C GLY A 72 12.57 10.04 32.69
N GLY A 73 13.56 10.02 33.60
CA GLY A 73 14.21 11.22 34.13
C GLY A 73 13.36 11.93 35.18
N ASP A 74 13.49 13.25 35.30
CA ASP A 74 12.82 14.03 36.36
C ASP A 74 11.33 14.19 36.04
N ILE A 75 10.47 13.73 36.95
CA ILE A 75 9.02 13.91 36.92
C ILE A 75 8.61 14.91 38.02
N ILE A 76 8.05 16.03 37.64
CA ILE A 76 7.62 17.11 38.56
C ILE A 76 6.15 16.87 38.88
N LEU A 77 5.89 16.60 40.16
CA LEU A 77 4.54 16.41 40.70
C LEU A 77 3.97 17.75 41.22
N PRO A 78 2.62 17.93 41.21
CA PRO A 78 1.97 19.08 41.78
C PRO A 78 2.27 19.22 43.30
N LYS A 79 2.37 20.48 43.79
CA LYS A 79 2.81 20.74 45.17
C LYS A 79 1.70 20.68 46.21
N SER A 80 0.43 20.78 45.82
CA SER A 80 -0.68 20.76 46.78
C SER A 80 -1.52 19.51 46.63
N ASP A 81 -2.17 19.07 47.72
CA ASP A 81 -3.04 17.90 47.72
C ASP A 81 -4.21 18.02 46.72
N SER A 82 -4.79 19.22 46.60
CA SER A 82 -5.87 19.48 45.63
C SER A 82 -5.37 19.42 44.18
N ASP A 83 -4.15 19.88 43.95
CA ASP A 83 -3.55 19.91 42.62
C ASP A 83 -3.00 18.55 42.22
N PHE A 84 -2.69 17.66 43.17
CA PHE A 84 -2.16 16.34 42.90
C PHE A 84 -3.11 15.49 42.03
N SER A 85 -4.41 15.56 42.30
CA SER A 85 -5.44 14.84 41.54
C SER A 85 -5.88 15.58 40.27
N GLU A 86 -5.83 16.90 40.21
CA GLU A 86 -6.37 17.70 39.10
C GLU A 86 -5.27 18.44 38.33
N GLY A 87 -4.03 18.43 38.80
CA GLY A 87 -2.89 19.11 38.20
C GLY A 87 -2.14 18.22 37.19
N LYS A 88 -1.40 18.85 36.28
CA LYS A 88 -0.54 18.16 35.36
C LYS A 88 0.73 17.64 36.03
N TRP A 89 1.08 16.40 35.82
CA TRP A 89 2.43 15.89 36.05
C TRP A 89 3.26 16.21 34.83
N VAL A 90 4.47 16.71 34.99
CA VAL A 90 5.28 17.14 33.85
C VAL A 90 6.71 16.62 33.97
N THR A 91 7.31 16.25 32.83
CA THR A 91 8.75 15.97 32.78
C THR A 91 9.54 17.28 32.89
N ARG A 92 10.85 17.19 33.14
CA ARG A 92 11.74 18.38 33.16
C ARG A 92 11.69 19.17 31.86
N ASN A 93 11.39 18.50 30.73
CA ASN A 93 11.27 19.11 29.41
C ASN A 93 9.90 19.77 29.18
N GLY A 94 8.99 19.69 30.13
CA GLY A 94 7.63 20.26 30.03
C GLY A 94 6.58 19.34 29.44
N ASP A 95 6.92 18.08 29.14
CA ASP A 95 5.94 17.12 28.60
C ASP A 95 4.97 16.70 29.72
N VAL A 96 3.69 16.59 29.35
CA VAL A 96 2.64 16.22 30.32
C VAL A 96 2.55 14.69 30.39
N VAL A 97 2.77 14.13 31.56
CA VAL A 97 2.55 12.72 31.89
C VAL A 97 1.05 12.46 32.01
N LYS A 98 0.43 11.99 30.97
CA LYS A 98 -1.02 11.77 30.92
C LYS A 98 -1.40 10.42 31.53
N GLY A 99 -2.63 10.35 32.06
CA GLY A 99 -3.28 9.11 32.44
C GLY A 99 -4.30 8.70 31.38
N GLY A 100 -3.84 8.20 30.23
CA GLY A 100 -4.72 7.92 29.11
C GLY A 100 -5.49 9.18 28.67
N SER A 101 -6.82 9.16 28.75
CA SER A 101 -7.67 10.34 28.50
C SER A 101 -7.73 11.33 29.67
N HIS A 102 -7.09 11.02 30.80
CA HIS A 102 -7.09 11.83 32.02
C HIS A 102 -5.87 12.75 32.09
N ILE A 103 -5.97 13.78 32.90
CA ILE A 103 -4.93 14.82 33.01
C ILE A 103 -3.60 14.28 33.57
N ASN A 104 -3.66 13.25 34.42
CA ASN A 104 -2.50 12.60 35.03
C ASN A 104 -2.80 11.11 35.34
N PRO A 105 -1.78 10.29 35.64
CA PRO A 105 -1.93 8.87 35.99
C PRO A 105 -2.72 8.63 37.28
N TYR A 106 -2.59 9.49 38.28
CA TYR A 106 -3.35 9.36 39.52
C TYR A 106 -4.85 9.39 39.27
N LYS A 107 -5.31 10.35 38.45
CA LYS A 107 -6.75 10.47 38.12
C LYS A 107 -7.25 9.25 37.31
N GLN A 108 -6.45 8.71 36.43
CA GLN A 108 -6.75 7.48 35.71
C GLN A 108 -6.96 6.30 36.65
N LEU A 109 -5.96 6.02 37.49
CA LEU A 109 -6.00 4.91 38.45
C LEU A 109 -7.14 5.07 39.47
N PHE A 110 -7.44 6.28 39.88
CA PHE A 110 -8.57 6.56 40.76
C PHE A 110 -9.92 6.21 40.11
N GLN A 111 -10.09 6.51 38.82
CA GLN A 111 -11.30 6.13 38.09
C GLN A 111 -11.35 4.61 37.82
N GLN A 112 -10.22 3.99 37.51
CA GLN A 112 -10.13 2.53 37.37
C GLN A 112 -10.47 1.81 38.66
N LYS A 113 -9.99 2.30 39.82
CA LYS A 113 -10.36 1.74 41.14
C LYS A 113 -11.85 1.87 41.41
N LYS A 114 -12.50 3.01 41.07
CA LYS A 114 -13.96 3.18 41.19
C LYS A 114 -14.70 2.21 40.29
N ALA A 115 -14.26 2.05 39.06
CA ALA A 115 -14.85 1.08 38.12
C ALA A 115 -14.66 -0.37 38.59
N PHE A 116 -13.48 -0.74 39.13
CA PHE A 116 -13.22 -2.03 39.75
C PHE A 116 -14.16 -2.26 40.94
N THR A 117 -14.32 -1.28 41.81
CA THR A 117 -15.24 -1.36 42.97
C THR A 117 -16.68 -1.59 42.52
N TRP A 118 -17.09 -0.93 41.44
CA TRP A 118 -18.43 -1.13 40.88
C TRP A 118 -18.57 -2.54 40.30
N VAL A 119 -17.58 -3.04 39.54
CA VAL A 119 -17.56 -4.40 39.00
C VAL A 119 -17.58 -5.43 40.14
N PHE A 120 -16.84 -5.24 41.20
CA PHE A 120 -16.81 -6.11 42.36
C PHE A 120 -18.20 -6.33 42.96
N TYR A 121 -18.99 -5.28 43.15
CA TYR A 121 -20.32 -5.38 43.75
C TYR A 121 -21.43 -5.74 42.77
N ASN A 122 -21.21 -5.63 41.49
CA ASN A 122 -22.27 -5.86 40.48
C ASN A 122 -22.03 -7.12 39.62
N CYS A 123 -20.93 -7.84 39.81
CA CYS A 123 -20.54 -9.01 39.01
C CYS A 123 -20.07 -10.14 39.92
N GLU A 124 -20.92 -10.88 40.51
CA GLU A 124 -20.69 -12.13 41.25
C GLU A 124 -19.34 -12.28 42.03
N ILE A 125 -18.36 -11.34 41.95
CA ILE A 125 -17.06 -11.42 42.62
C ILE A 125 -17.27 -11.45 44.13
N GLU A 126 -18.07 -10.52 44.68
CA GLU A 126 -18.39 -10.47 46.08
C GLU A 126 -19.04 -11.77 46.55
N SER A 127 -19.99 -12.29 45.78
CA SER A 127 -20.72 -13.52 46.12
C SER A 127 -19.83 -14.77 46.14
N VAL A 128 -18.88 -14.88 45.20
CA VAL A 128 -17.90 -15.97 45.12
C VAL A 128 -16.91 -15.91 46.30
N ILE A 129 -16.37 -14.72 46.60
CA ILE A 129 -15.45 -14.52 47.72
C ILE A 129 -16.11 -14.87 49.06
N LEU A 130 -17.32 -14.38 49.29
CA LEU A 130 -18.09 -14.69 50.49
C LEU A 130 -18.43 -16.19 50.60
N LYS A 131 -18.78 -16.88 49.49
CA LYS A 131 -19.05 -18.29 49.43
C LYS A 131 -17.81 -19.12 49.78
N ASN A 132 -16.63 -18.66 49.46
CA ASN A 132 -15.36 -19.30 49.77
C ASN A 132 -14.87 -19.01 51.19
N ASN A 133 -15.61 -18.26 52.01
CA ASN A 133 -15.19 -17.69 53.33
C ASN A 133 -13.93 -16.85 53.27
N GLU A 134 -13.74 -16.12 52.18
CA GLU A 134 -12.63 -15.20 51.95
C GLU A 134 -13.06 -13.77 52.13
N LYS A 135 -12.08 -12.85 52.14
CA LYS A 135 -12.33 -11.41 52.33
C LYS A 135 -11.68 -10.63 51.24
N LEU A 136 -12.44 -9.69 50.71
CA LEU A 136 -11.90 -8.67 49.82
C LEU A 136 -12.69 -7.35 50.00
N ASN A 137 -12.02 -6.35 50.50
CA ASN A 137 -12.55 -5.00 50.48
C ASN A 137 -12.00 -4.25 49.25
N PRO A 138 -12.83 -3.93 48.25
CA PRO A 138 -12.37 -3.30 47.02
C PRO A 138 -11.81 -1.86 47.25
N SER A 139 -12.06 -1.26 48.44
CA SER A 139 -11.46 0.01 48.79
C SER A 139 -9.96 -0.08 49.13
N HIS A 140 -9.46 -1.30 49.40
CA HIS A 140 -8.05 -1.60 49.69
C HIS A 140 -7.19 -1.94 48.49
N VAL A 141 -7.77 -1.89 47.28
CA VAL A 141 -7.02 -2.09 46.04
C VAL A 141 -5.93 -1.01 45.91
N LYS A 142 -4.69 -1.48 45.71
CA LYS A 142 -3.51 -0.64 45.55
C LYS A 142 -3.40 -0.11 44.11
N LYS A 143 -2.95 1.12 43.96
CA LYS A 143 -2.76 1.82 42.70
C LYS A 143 -1.27 2.03 42.50
N VAL A 144 -0.72 1.54 41.41
CA VAL A 144 0.72 1.62 41.10
C VAL A 144 0.92 2.29 39.75
N VAL A 145 1.68 3.36 39.67
CA VAL A 145 2.22 3.93 38.43
C VAL A 145 3.62 3.36 38.25
N CYS A 146 3.85 2.57 37.21
CA CYS A 146 5.13 1.99 36.93
C CYS A 146 5.73 2.62 35.67
N PHE A 147 6.79 3.39 35.83
CA PHE A 147 7.51 3.97 34.70
C PHE A 147 8.42 2.91 34.06
N GLN A 148 8.40 2.84 32.76
CA GLN A 148 9.21 1.88 31.98
C GLN A 148 10.70 2.27 31.92
N LYS A 149 11.05 3.44 32.43
CA LYS A 149 12.42 3.96 32.52
C LYS A 149 12.66 4.51 33.94
N PRO A 150 13.91 4.58 34.40
CA PRO A 150 14.20 5.15 35.70
C PRO A 150 13.72 6.61 35.84
N VAL A 151 13.06 6.95 36.94
CA VAL A 151 12.54 8.28 37.20
C VAL A 151 13.03 8.83 38.55
N SER A 152 13.18 10.15 38.58
CA SER A 152 13.43 10.93 39.81
C SER A 152 12.22 11.84 40.07
N LEU A 153 11.55 11.69 41.20
CA LEU A 153 10.36 12.45 41.55
C LEU A 153 10.71 13.78 42.20
N ILE A 154 10.22 14.88 41.64
CA ILE A 154 10.34 16.21 42.24
C ILE A 154 8.96 16.59 42.81
N GLY A 155 8.81 16.47 44.12
CA GLY A 155 7.54 16.58 44.84
C GLY A 155 7.24 15.32 45.64
N GLY A 156 6.14 15.31 46.39
CA GLY A 156 5.73 14.17 47.21
C GLY A 156 4.31 13.70 46.90
N ILE A 157 4.01 12.46 47.25
CA ILE A 157 2.66 11.91 47.27
C ILE A 157 1.96 12.50 48.51
N PRO A 158 0.67 12.94 48.40
CA PRO A 158 -0.07 13.40 49.59
C PRO A 158 -0.18 12.31 50.66
N GLY A 159 0.10 12.61 51.93
CA GLY A 159 0.15 11.61 53.00
C GLY A 159 -1.12 10.78 53.20
N ARG A 160 -2.28 11.28 52.79
CA ARG A 160 -3.56 10.53 52.76
C ARG A 160 -3.59 9.41 51.71
N ASP A 161 -2.75 9.51 50.65
CA ASP A 161 -2.71 8.59 49.53
C ASP A 161 -1.54 7.61 49.64
N GLU A 162 -0.58 7.81 50.57
CA GLU A 162 0.61 6.95 50.74
C GLU A 162 0.30 5.47 51.05
N ILE A 163 -0.88 5.20 51.58
CA ILE A 163 -1.28 3.83 51.98
C ILE A 163 -1.67 2.95 50.77
N ASP A 164 -2.22 3.55 49.70
CA ASP A 164 -2.76 2.78 48.57
C ASP A 164 -2.33 3.30 47.19
N PHE A 165 -1.42 4.26 47.12
CA PHE A 165 -0.92 4.81 45.85
C PHE A 165 0.61 4.84 45.82
N PHE A 166 1.20 4.22 44.84
CA PHE A 166 2.65 4.03 44.69
C PHE A 166 3.13 4.50 43.34
N ILE A 167 4.33 5.07 43.29
CA ILE A 167 5.03 5.40 42.05
C ILE A 167 6.37 4.67 42.07
N THR A 168 6.62 3.89 41.01
CA THR A 168 7.84 3.10 40.85
C THR A 168 8.34 3.16 39.41
N ASP A 169 9.46 2.51 39.11
CA ASP A 169 10.07 2.51 37.79
C ASP A 169 10.71 1.15 37.45
N SER A 170 11.33 1.05 36.26
CA SER A 170 11.96 -0.17 35.76
C SER A 170 13.05 -0.77 36.65
N GLU A 171 13.66 0.01 37.52
CA GLU A 171 14.71 -0.45 38.45
C GLU A 171 14.17 -0.87 39.83
N ARG A 172 13.06 -0.29 40.27
CA ARG A 172 12.57 -0.41 41.64
C ARG A 172 11.23 -1.15 41.80
N TYR A 173 10.54 -1.50 40.70
CA TYR A 173 9.20 -2.04 40.79
C TYR A 173 9.11 -3.39 41.52
N LEU A 174 10.14 -4.24 41.44
CA LEU A 174 10.15 -5.51 42.15
C LEU A 174 10.23 -5.31 43.67
N GLU A 175 11.07 -4.37 44.14
CA GLU A 175 11.16 -3.96 45.53
C GLU A 175 9.83 -3.34 45.99
N THR A 176 9.28 -2.42 45.22
CA THR A 176 7.99 -1.77 45.55
C THR A 176 6.85 -2.81 45.66
N ILE A 177 6.74 -3.75 44.74
CA ILE A 177 5.71 -4.80 44.81
C ILE A 177 5.94 -5.68 46.02
N LYS A 178 7.18 -6.09 46.30
CA LYS A 178 7.52 -6.88 47.48
C LYS A 178 7.11 -6.16 48.74
N ASP A 179 7.46 -4.90 48.92
CA ASP A 179 7.09 -4.08 50.09
C ASP A 179 5.56 -4.02 50.29
N ILE A 180 4.79 -3.91 49.19
CA ILE A 180 3.33 -3.94 49.25
C ILE A 180 2.82 -5.31 49.70
N LEU A 181 3.43 -6.42 49.26
CA LEU A 181 3.01 -7.77 49.59
C LEU A 181 3.42 -8.19 50.97
N ASP A 182 4.49 -7.62 51.55
CA ASP A 182 4.95 -7.88 52.90
C ASP A 182 4.04 -7.22 53.97
N VAL A 183 3.17 -6.30 53.58
CA VAL A 183 2.17 -5.69 54.45
C VAL A 183 0.93 -6.55 54.53
N THR A 184 0.62 -7.12 55.70
CA THR A 184 -0.61 -7.88 55.89
C THR A 184 -1.82 -6.97 55.97
N ASP A 185 -2.73 -7.12 55.01
CA ASP A 185 -4.02 -6.44 54.99
C ASP A 185 -5.12 -7.40 55.46
N LYS A 186 -5.74 -7.12 56.65
CA LYS A 186 -6.78 -7.97 57.24
C LYS A 186 -8.09 -8.01 56.46
N ASP A 187 -8.26 -7.09 55.55
CA ASP A 187 -9.44 -6.94 54.72
C ASP A 187 -9.26 -7.53 53.31
N VAL A 188 -8.10 -8.16 53.02
CA VAL A 188 -7.79 -8.90 51.80
C VAL A 188 -7.22 -10.27 52.21
N GLU A 189 -8.00 -11.32 52.01
CA GLU A 189 -7.62 -12.72 52.30
C GLU A 189 -8.23 -13.61 51.20
N LEU A 190 -7.43 -13.92 50.17
CA LEU A 190 -7.85 -14.69 48.99
C LEU A 190 -7.08 -16.01 48.89
N SER A 191 -7.72 -17.01 48.33
CA SER A 191 -7.05 -18.26 47.90
C SER A 191 -7.01 -18.35 46.38
N SER A 192 -6.19 -19.26 45.86
CA SER A 192 -6.11 -19.53 44.43
C SER A 192 -7.46 -19.97 43.82
N ASN A 193 -8.38 -20.48 44.61
CA ASN A 193 -9.73 -20.90 44.16
C ASN A 193 -10.59 -19.70 43.71
N SER A 194 -10.32 -18.51 44.25
CA SER A 194 -11.04 -17.27 43.85
C SER A 194 -10.41 -16.54 42.66
N PHE A 195 -9.24 -17.00 42.19
CA PHE A 195 -8.64 -16.38 41.00
C PHE A 195 -9.42 -16.61 39.71
N ASP A 196 -10.16 -17.71 39.61
CA ASP A 196 -10.92 -18.09 38.41
C ASP A 196 -11.99 -17.05 38.08
N ILE A 197 -12.69 -16.50 39.09
CA ILE A 197 -13.70 -15.46 38.85
C ILE A 197 -13.11 -14.19 38.19
N PHE A 198 -11.86 -13.83 38.54
CA PHE A 198 -11.18 -12.70 37.93
C PHE A 198 -10.76 -13.03 36.49
N LYS A 199 -10.33 -14.26 36.20
CA LYS A 199 -10.01 -14.69 34.82
C LYS A 199 -11.23 -14.59 33.91
N ASP A 200 -12.40 -14.97 34.41
CA ASP A 200 -13.64 -14.95 33.63
C ASP A 200 -14.13 -13.52 33.37
N ILE A 201 -14.15 -12.67 34.41
CA ILE A 201 -14.65 -11.29 34.32
C ILE A 201 -13.73 -10.41 33.45
N PHE A 202 -12.42 -10.60 33.56
CA PHE A 202 -11.43 -9.87 32.77
C PHE A 202 -11.02 -10.59 31.50
N ARG A 203 -11.72 -11.68 31.10
CA ARG A 203 -11.48 -12.46 29.89
C ARG A 203 -9.98 -12.80 29.69
N ALA A 204 -9.34 -13.21 30.78
CA ALA A 204 -7.92 -13.41 30.81
C ALA A 204 -7.52 -14.78 30.22
N GLU A 205 -6.93 -14.76 29.04
CA GLU A 205 -6.37 -15.94 28.38
C GLU A 205 -4.96 -16.26 28.90
N LYS A 206 -4.54 -17.53 28.89
CA LYS A 206 -3.22 -17.95 29.33
C LYS A 206 -2.14 -17.30 28.46
N PHE A 207 -1.20 -16.60 29.08
CA PHE A 207 -0.06 -16.02 28.40
C PHE A 207 1.06 -17.05 28.33
N LEU A 208 1.36 -17.56 27.15
CA LEU A 208 2.49 -18.44 26.91
C LEU A 208 3.72 -17.57 26.60
N MET A 209 4.66 -17.53 27.55
CA MET A 209 6.02 -17.15 27.22
C MET A 209 6.57 -18.27 26.34
N SER A 210 6.88 -18.00 25.07
CA SER A 210 7.42 -19.03 24.18
C SER A 210 8.74 -19.54 24.75
N GLU A 211 8.79 -20.86 25.06
CA GLU A 211 9.98 -21.52 25.61
C GLU A 211 11.17 -21.58 24.64
N ASN A 212 11.02 -21.06 23.42
CA ASN A 212 12.02 -21.14 22.35
C ASN A 212 12.93 -19.92 22.17
N TYR A 213 12.91 -18.98 23.09
CA TYR A 213 13.97 -17.98 23.13
C TYR A 213 15.14 -18.51 23.96
N ASN A 214 16.19 -18.99 23.28
CA ASN A 214 17.45 -19.36 23.92
C ASN A 214 17.96 -18.18 24.76
N GLN A 215 18.26 -18.42 26.02
CA GLN A 215 18.80 -17.40 26.96
C GLN A 215 20.07 -16.69 26.48
N SER A 216 20.80 -17.26 25.51
CA SER A 216 21.97 -16.65 24.88
C SER A 216 21.65 -15.54 23.88
N GLU A 217 20.47 -15.54 23.26
CA GLU A 217 20.09 -14.48 22.29
C GLU A 217 19.48 -13.24 22.97
N LEU A 218 18.89 -13.40 24.15
CA LEU A 218 18.29 -12.28 24.91
C LEU A 218 19.33 -11.32 25.49
N ILE A 219 20.56 -11.75 25.73
CA ILE A 219 21.64 -10.90 26.23
C ILE A 219 22.30 -10.11 25.09
N GLU A 220 22.22 -10.59 23.85
CA GLU A 220 22.74 -9.89 22.67
C GLU A 220 21.75 -8.90 22.06
N ILE A 221 20.44 -9.12 22.21
CA ILE A 221 19.39 -8.23 21.62
C ILE A 221 19.24 -6.90 22.37
N THR A 222 19.53 -6.86 23.68
CA THR A 222 19.51 -5.62 24.47
C THR A 222 20.77 -4.78 24.34
N SER A 223 21.78 -5.24 23.57
CA SER A 223 23.02 -4.52 23.31
C SER A 223 23.55 -4.63 21.88
N SER A 224 22.75 -5.04 20.90
CA SER A 224 23.11 -4.80 19.51
C SER A 224 23.08 -3.30 19.28
N LYS A 225 24.19 -2.61 19.52
CA LYS A 225 24.39 -1.23 19.09
C LYS A 225 24.09 -1.21 17.61
N LEU A 226 23.00 -0.51 17.23
CA LEU A 226 22.71 -0.24 15.82
C LEU A 226 24.00 0.27 15.17
N ASN A 227 24.48 -0.41 14.15
CA ASN A 227 25.74 -0.07 13.53
C ASN A 227 25.53 1.06 12.50
N TYR A 228 25.58 2.30 12.95
CA TYR A 228 25.46 3.47 12.09
C TYR A 228 26.57 3.56 11.02
N ASP A 229 27.71 2.87 11.24
CA ASP A 229 28.82 2.91 10.30
C ASP A 229 28.55 2.10 9.02
N GLU A 230 27.70 1.09 9.08
CA GLU A 230 27.28 0.27 7.95
C GLU A 230 26.26 0.96 7.02
N LEU A 231 25.69 2.08 7.45
CA LEU A 231 24.71 2.81 6.65
C LEU A 231 25.39 3.52 5.47
N TYR A 232 24.74 3.49 4.31
CA TYR A 232 25.13 4.29 3.16
C TYR A 232 25.02 5.79 3.44
N LEU A 233 25.73 6.60 2.67
CA LEU A 233 25.78 8.05 2.90
C LEU A 233 24.40 8.72 2.82
N ASP A 234 23.60 8.33 1.84
CA ASP A 234 22.22 8.84 1.68
C ASP A 234 21.31 8.40 2.83
N GLN A 235 21.50 7.18 3.37
CA GLN A 235 20.78 6.70 4.55
C GLN A 235 21.14 7.51 5.80
N LYS A 236 22.43 7.84 5.99
CA LYS A 236 22.90 8.73 7.06
C LYS A 236 22.29 10.13 6.92
N SER A 237 22.24 10.66 5.70
CA SER A 237 21.61 11.96 5.41
C SER A 237 20.11 11.93 5.69
N ALA A 238 19.42 10.85 5.33
CA ALA A 238 18.00 10.68 5.63
C ALA A 238 17.73 10.69 7.16
N LEU A 239 18.54 9.97 7.94
CA LEU A 239 18.43 9.96 9.40
C LEU A 239 18.73 11.33 10.03
N GLN A 240 19.66 12.10 9.45
CA GLN A 240 19.93 13.47 9.89
C GLN A 240 18.70 14.37 9.65
N GLU A 241 18.09 14.33 8.48
CA GLU A 241 16.86 15.10 8.21
C GLU A 241 15.69 14.65 9.08
N ILE A 242 15.55 13.35 9.33
CA ILE A 242 14.54 12.83 10.26
C ILE A 242 14.80 13.33 11.69
N THR A 243 16.06 13.44 12.11
CA THR A 243 16.41 14.01 13.41
C THR A 243 15.96 15.47 13.54
N GLU A 244 16.21 16.28 12.50
CA GLU A 244 15.75 17.68 12.48
C GLU A 244 14.22 17.78 12.42
N PHE A 245 13.57 16.89 11.67
CA PHE A 245 12.12 16.77 11.66
C PHE A 245 11.55 16.45 13.05
N ILE A 246 12.14 15.50 13.78
CA ILE A 246 11.68 15.12 15.12
C ILE A 246 11.83 16.29 16.11
N LYS A 247 12.89 17.07 16.00
CA LYS A 247 13.13 18.27 16.83
C LYS A 247 12.22 19.45 16.47
N SER A 248 11.73 19.53 15.26
CA SER A 248 10.91 20.65 14.78
C SER A 248 9.52 20.66 15.42
N ASP A 249 9.08 21.77 16.01
CA ASP A 249 7.71 21.92 16.51
C ASP A 249 6.67 22.20 15.41
N ILE A 250 7.14 22.63 14.22
CA ILE A 250 6.27 23.08 13.12
C ILE A 250 5.98 21.94 12.14
N GLU A 251 6.95 21.06 11.89
CA GLU A 251 6.82 19.99 10.94
C GLU A 251 6.05 18.81 11.54
N LYS A 252 4.99 18.38 10.85
CA LYS A 252 4.08 17.34 11.33
C LYS A 252 4.18 16.04 10.53
N ILE A 253 4.65 16.12 9.28
CA ILE A 253 4.73 14.97 8.38
C ILE A 253 6.11 14.92 7.73
N PHE A 254 6.71 13.74 7.72
CA PHE A 254 7.91 13.41 6.96
C PHE A 254 7.62 12.27 5.99
N ILE A 255 8.14 12.34 4.78
CA ILE A 255 7.96 11.30 3.76
C ILE A 255 9.34 10.79 3.34
N LEU A 256 9.63 9.52 3.67
CA LEU A 256 10.83 8.81 3.24
C LEU A 256 10.50 7.96 2.02
N GLN A 257 11.00 8.35 0.87
CA GLN A 257 10.80 7.66 -0.40
C GLN A 257 12.07 6.92 -0.84
N GLY A 258 11.91 5.97 -1.76
CA GLY A 258 13.01 5.28 -2.43
C GLY A 258 12.51 4.05 -3.18
N THR A 259 13.33 3.52 -4.07
CA THR A 259 13.02 2.31 -4.83
C THR A 259 13.09 1.04 -3.97
N SER A 260 12.67 -0.08 -4.54
CA SER A 260 12.83 -1.39 -3.91
C SER A 260 14.32 -1.65 -3.64
N LEU A 261 14.67 -2.16 -2.44
CA LEU A 261 16.03 -2.41 -1.99
C LEU A 261 16.89 -1.15 -1.69
N SER A 262 16.34 0.06 -1.70
CA SER A 262 17.10 1.26 -1.22
C SER A 262 17.37 1.22 0.29
N GLY A 263 16.79 0.26 1.02
CA GLY A 263 17.00 0.08 2.46
C GLY A 263 16.08 0.92 3.35
N LYS A 264 14.95 1.42 2.82
CA LYS A 264 13.99 2.22 3.60
C LYS A 264 13.57 1.56 4.91
N SER A 265 13.08 0.33 4.84
CA SER A 265 12.59 -0.41 6.01
C SER A 265 13.71 -0.76 6.99
N TYR A 266 14.95 -0.93 6.50
CA TYR A 266 16.14 -1.12 7.33
C TYR A 266 16.43 0.07 8.26
N LEU A 267 15.97 1.28 7.90
CA LEU A 267 16.18 2.48 8.72
C LEU A 267 15.23 2.59 9.92
N MET A 268 14.18 1.78 10.01
CA MET A 268 13.15 1.93 11.05
C MET A 268 13.67 1.79 12.48
N PRO A 269 14.52 0.80 12.83
CA PRO A 269 15.10 0.72 14.17
C PRO A 269 15.94 1.96 14.52
N PHE A 270 16.65 2.52 13.53
CA PHE A 270 17.44 3.75 13.71
C PHE A 270 16.54 4.98 13.93
N ILE A 271 15.40 5.03 13.23
CA ILE A 271 14.40 6.11 13.42
C ILE A 271 13.80 6.04 14.81
N GLU A 272 13.50 4.85 15.30
CA GLU A 272 12.99 4.62 16.65
C GLU A 272 13.99 5.06 17.71
N ASP A 273 15.27 4.66 17.58
CA ASP A 273 16.36 5.05 18.47
C ASP A 273 16.54 6.58 18.51
N ILE A 274 16.55 7.23 17.33
CA ILE A 274 16.61 8.69 17.21
C ILE A 274 15.40 9.36 17.88
N ALA A 275 14.19 8.80 17.68
CA ALA A 275 12.97 9.35 18.26
C ALA A 275 13.05 9.34 19.80
N PHE A 276 13.39 8.20 20.39
CA PHE A 276 13.54 8.11 21.86
C PHE A 276 14.67 8.98 22.39
N GLY A 277 15.81 9.06 21.67
CA GLY A 277 16.95 9.92 22.02
C GLY A 277 16.59 11.42 22.00
N ASN A 278 15.55 11.84 21.29
CA ASN A 278 15.06 13.22 21.22
C ASN A 278 13.78 13.46 22.04
N GLY A 279 13.46 12.59 23.01
CA GLY A 279 12.38 12.81 23.99
C GLY A 279 10.98 12.45 23.45
N ILE A 280 10.88 11.71 22.37
CA ILE A 280 9.61 11.06 21.97
C ILE A 280 9.32 9.94 22.97
N THR A 281 8.08 9.85 23.42
CA THR A 281 7.67 8.91 24.47
C THR A 281 7.00 7.65 23.90
N GLN A 282 6.61 7.69 22.63
CA GLN A 282 5.93 6.58 21.95
C GLN A 282 6.27 6.57 20.47
N VAL A 283 6.66 5.40 19.96
CA VAL A 283 6.80 5.15 18.52
C VAL A 283 5.90 3.96 18.15
N ASP A 284 5.00 4.16 17.21
CA ASP A 284 4.10 3.10 16.73
C ASP A 284 4.35 2.84 15.26
N PHE A 285 4.45 1.54 14.91
CA PHE A 285 4.66 1.09 13.53
C PHE A 285 3.36 0.59 12.92
N PHE A 286 3.04 1.12 11.74
CA PHE A 286 1.82 0.82 11.03
C PHE A 286 2.07 0.25 9.64
N ALA A 287 1.21 -0.70 9.26
CA ALA A 287 1.10 -1.21 7.91
C ALA A 287 -0.31 -0.94 7.35
N PRO A 288 -0.48 -0.83 6.03
CA PRO A 288 -1.79 -0.60 5.41
C PRO A 288 -2.82 -1.68 5.69
N SER A 289 -2.39 -2.92 5.97
CA SER A 289 -3.27 -4.06 6.25
C SER A 289 -2.59 -5.09 7.13
N GLY A 290 -3.36 -5.99 7.78
CA GLY A 290 -2.83 -7.05 8.64
C GLY A 290 -1.89 -8.01 7.93
N ARG A 291 -2.11 -8.30 6.63
CA ARG A 291 -1.19 -9.09 5.82
C ARG A 291 0.18 -8.42 5.67
N VAL A 292 0.19 -7.12 5.37
CA VAL A 292 1.45 -6.37 5.22
C VAL A 292 2.19 -6.32 6.55
N SER A 293 1.48 -6.19 7.68
CA SER A 293 2.11 -6.22 9.00
C SER A 293 2.79 -7.54 9.31
N LEU A 294 2.20 -8.68 8.95
CA LEU A 294 2.84 -9.99 9.13
C LEU A 294 4.11 -10.16 8.28
N ASN A 295 4.07 -9.74 7.02
CA ASN A 295 5.24 -9.85 6.14
C ASN A 295 6.40 -8.95 6.64
N LEU A 296 6.08 -7.76 7.16
CA LEU A 296 7.10 -6.87 7.72
C LEU A 296 7.65 -7.41 9.05
N LEU A 297 6.82 -8.03 9.88
CA LEU A 297 7.28 -8.68 11.12
C LEU A 297 8.30 -9.78 10.82
N SER A 298 8.06 -10.62 9.80
CA SER A 298 9.00 -11.69 9.42
C SER A 298 10.34 -11.16 8.86
N ASP A 299 10.32 -9.97 8.25
CA ASP A 299 11.50 -9.40 7.61
C ASP A 299 12.36 -8.53 8.55
N LEU A 300 11.75 -7.89 9.58
CA LEU A 300 12.38 -6.83 10.37
C LEU A 300 12.41 -7.09 11.89
N ASP A 301 11.72 -8.10 12.37
CA ASP A 301 11.51 -8.38 13.80
C ASP A 301 10.90 -7.17 14.58
N ILE A 302 10.13 -6.34 13.89
CA ILE A 302 9.38 -5.20 14.43
C ILE A 302 7.90 -5.51 14.39
N GLU A 303 7.19 -5.28 15.48
CA GLU A 303 5.74 -5.50 15.57
C GLU A 303 4.98 -4.35 14.88
N PHE A 304 4.27 -4.67 13.80
CA PHE A 304 3.43 -3.72 13.05
C PHE A 304 1.96 -3.92 13.36
N SER A 305 1.27 -2.84 13.65
CA SER A 305 -0.20 -2.84 13.67
C SER A 305 -0.77 -2.47 12.30
N SER A 306 -1.90 -3.10 11.91
CA SER A 306 -2.59 -2.56 10.74
C SER A 306 -3.29 -1.25 11.09
N ILE A 307 -3.25 -0.26 10.19
CA ILE A 307 -3.95 1.03 10.39
C ILE A 307 -5.42 0.77 10.75
N TYR A 308 -6.10 -0.14 10.02
CA TYR A 308 -7.51 -0.45 10.27
C TYR A 308 -7.79 -0.96 11.68
N SER A 309 -7.01 -1.91 12.20
CA SER A 309 -7.22 -2.46 13.53
C SER A 309 -6.91 -1.46 14.64
N HIS A 310 -6.00 -0.54 14.37
CA HIS A 310 -5.58 0.46 15.33
C HIS A 310 -6.57 1.63 15.47
N ILE A 311 -6.99 2.23 14.34
CA ILE A 311 -7.80 3.46 14.38
C ILE A 311 -9.31 3.23 14.41
N TYR A 312 -9.81 2.06 13.99
CA TYR A 312 -11.25 1.77 13.98
C TYR A 312 -11.63 0.74 15.03
N GLY A 313 -12.81 0.91 15.62
CA GLY A 313 -13.32 -0.04 16.61
C GLY A 313 -14.60 0.44 17.26
N GLY A 314 -15.12 -0.37 18.18
CA GLY A 314 -16.41 -0.10 18.85
C GLY A 314 -17.58 -0.78 18.16
N ALA A 315 -18.79 -0.51 18.66
CA ALA A 315 -20.03 -1.06 18.09
C ALA A 315 -20.32 -0.44 16.72
N PRO A 316 -20.60 -1.25 15.67
CA PRO A 316 -20.96 -0.72 14.37
C PRO A 316 -22.21 0.20 14.45
N LEU A 317 -22.13 1.36 13.79
CA LEU A 317 -23.26 2.25 13.60
C LEU A 317 -24.02 1.81 12.35
N LYS A 318 -25.34 1.69 12.42
CA LYS A 318 -26.17 1.32 11.27
C LYS A 318 -26.59 2.55 10.48
N GLU A 319 -26.13 2.64 9.25
CA GLU A 319 -26.51 3.68 8.29
C GLU A 319 -27.49 3.12 7.26
N VAL A 320 -28.59 3.83 7.02
CA VAL A 320 -29.56 3.44 5.98
C VAL A 320 -28.98 3.82 4.63
N VAL A 321 -28.78 2.83 3.76
CA VAL A 321 -28.17 3.03 2.42
C VAL A 321 -29.14 2.84 1.28
N LYS A 322 -30.23 2.09 1.47
CA LYS A 322 -31.29 1.92 0.48
C LYS A 322 -32.62 1.87 1.20
N ILE A 323 -33.62 2.47 0.58
CA ILE A 323 -35.03 2.46 1.02
C ILE A 323 -35.85 1.88 -0.12
N PHE A 324 -36.76 0.96 0.20
CA PHE A 324 -37.63 0.33 -0.78
C PHE A 324 -39.12 0.52 -0.35
N ASP A 325 -39.99 0.80 -1.30
CA ASP A 325 -41.41 0.83 -1.09
C ASP A 325 -42.00 -0.58 -0.82
N ASN A 326 -43.26 -0.66 -0.48
CA ASN A 326 -43.96 -1.92 -0.22
C ASN A 326 -44.10 -2.81 -1.47
N LYS A 327 -43.78 -2.28 -2.67
CA LYS A 327 -43.76 -3.01 -3.95
C LYS A 327 -42.36 -3.49 -4.31
N GLY A 328 -41.34 -3.11 -3.52
CA GLY A 328 -39.95 -3.48 -3.74
C GLY A 328 -39.17 -2.53 -4.67
N ASN A 329 -39.74 -1.36 -5.03
CA ASN A 329 -39.01 -0.37 -5.82
C ASN A 329 -38.06 0.42 -4.92
N GLN A 330 -36.83 0.65 -5.35
CA GLN A 330 -35.90 1.50 -4.65
C GLN A 330 -36.31 2.97 -4.78
N ILE A 331 -36.29 3.69 -3.65
CA ILE A 331 -36.62 5.11 -3.56
C ILE A 331 -35.29 5.87 -3.40
N ASP A 332 -35.09 6.90 -4.22
CA ASP A 332 -34.03 7.86 -4.04
C ASP A 332 -34.34 8.79 -2.87
N PHE A 333 -33.38 8.99 -2.00
CA PHE A 333 -33.54 9.82 -0.80
C PHE A 333 -32.31 10.66 -0.53
N SER A 334 -32.53 11.77 0.17
CA SER A 334 -31.50 12.58 0.79
C SER A 334 -31.66 12.56 2.31
N LYS A 335 -30.61 12.89 3.03
CA LYS A 335 -30.61 13.01 4.49
C LYS A 335 -30.02 14.36 4.87
N ASP A 336 -30.70 15.12 5.76
CA ASP A 336 -30.20 16.39 6.27
C ASP A 336 -29.22 16.21 7.46
N SER A 337 -28.70 17.33 7.98
CA SER A 337 -27.80 17.37 9.14
C SER A 337 -28.42 16.80 10.42
N ASP A 338 -29.76 16.87 10.55
CA ASP A 338 -30.48 16.40 11.72
C ASP A 338 -30.89 14.92 11.62
N GLY A 339 -30.55 14.28 10.49
CA GLY A 339 -30.78 12.85 10.26
C GLY A 339 -32.19 12.54 9.72
N VAL A 340 -32.93 13.54 9.24
CA VAL A 340 -34.26 13.41 8.63
C VAL A 340 -34.09 13.01 7.16
N PHE A 341 -34.91 12.08 6.69
CA PHE A 341 -34.87 11.57 5.31
C PHE A 341 -35.92 12.25 4.46
N PHE A 342 -35.56 12.61 3.24
CA PHE A 342 -36.40 13.26 2.25
C PHE A 342 -36.36 12.49 0.92
N ASP A 343 -37.49 12.41 0.23
CA ASP A 343 -37.59 11.84 -1.12
C ASP A 343 -37.08 12.82 -2.20
N SER A 344 -37.15 12.40 -3.47
CA SER A 344 -36.77 13.23 -4.63
C SER A 344 -37.61 14.49 -4.79
N ASN A 345 -38.79 14.57 -4.15
CA ASN A 345 -39.66 15.73 -4.16
C ASN A 345 -39.49 16.64 -2.95
N SER A 346 -38.49 16.34 -2.10
CA SER A 346 -38.24 17.01 -0.80
C SER A 346 -39.30 16.80 0.25
N ASP A 347 -40.15 15.77 0.13
CA ASP A 347 -41.08 15.37 1.15
C ASP A 347 -40.40 14.50 2.21
N GLN A 348 -40.69 14.73 3.48
CA GLN A 348 -40.13 13.96 4.59
C GLN A 348 -40.59 12.51 4.54
N ILE A 349 -39.64 11.57 4.56
CA ILE A 349 -39.94 10.12 4.56
C ILE A 349 -40.07 9.64 6.01
N ASP A 350 -41.25 9.07 6.35
CA ASP A 350 -41.40 8.27 7.56
C ASP A 350 -40.85 6.86 7.28
N LEU A 351 -39.67 6.58 7.83
CA LEU A 351 -39.00 5.32 7.62
C LEU A 351 -39.76 4.09 8.16
N SER A 352 -40.81 4.25 8.97
CA SER A 352 -41.58 3.13 9.53
C SER A 352 -42.27 2.30 8.45
N ASP A 353 -42.65 2.92 7.34
CA ASP A 353 -43.44 2.31 6.27
C ASP A 353 -42.60 1.68 5.15
N TYR A 354 -41.28 1.74 5.24
CA TYR A 354 -40.35 1.31 4.18
C TYR A 354 -39.43 0.18 4.62
N VAL A 355 -39.03 -0.69 3.65
CA VAL A 355 -37.99 -1.69 3.84
C VAL A 355 -36.62 -1.02 3.67
N LYS A 356 -35.71 -1.21 4.62
CA LYS A 356 -34.40 -0.55 4.69
C LYS A 356 -33.28 -1.54 4.58
N THR A 357 -32.24 -1.17 3.82
CA THR A 357 -30.94 -1.84 3.86
C THR A 357 -29.97 -1.01 4.69
N TYR A 358 -29.27 -1.65 5.61
CA TYR A 358 -28.32 -1.01 6.49
C TYR A 358 -26.89 -1.37 6.11
N LEU A 359 -26.04 -0.37 6.20
CA LEU A 359 -24.58 -0.50 6.18
C LEU A 359 -24.05 -0.44 7.60
N ASP A 360 -23.20 -1.35 7.98
CA ASP A 360 -22.50 -1.29 9.25
C ASP A 360 -21.27 -0.36 9.10
N VAL A 361 -21.24 0.74 9.86
CA VAL A 361 -20.13 1.69 9.90
C VAL A 361 -19.33 1.47 11.16
N ILE A 362 -18.10 1.02 11.03
CA ILE A 362 -17.17 0.88 12.15
C ILE A 362 -16.60 2.26 12.47
N PRO A 363 -16.86 2.82 13.66
CA PRO A 363 -16.45 4.18 13.97
C PRO A 363 -14.94 4.31 14.16
N LEU A 364 -14.45 5.54 14.04
CA LEU A 364 -13.11 5.93 14.40
C LEU A 364 -12.97 5.87 15.93
N LYS A 365 -11.91 5.24 16.43
CA LYS A 365 -11.58 5.22 17.86
C LYS A 365 -11.12 6.61 18.32
N LYS A 366 -11.30 6.89 19.58
CA LYS A 366 -10.63 8.03 20.22
C LYS A 366 -9.13 7.71 20.33
N ASN A 367 -8.30 8.66 19.94
CA ASN A 367 -6.85 8.50 20.07
C ASN A 367 -6.45 8.60 21.55
N ASP A 368 -5.82 7.56 22.05
CA ASP A 368 -5.27 7.45 23.42
C ASP A 368 -3.74 7.51 23.44
N SER A 369 -3.09 7.71 22.27
CA SER A 369 -1.64 7.83 22.18
C SER A 369 -1.12 9.07 22.89
N GLU A 370 0.14 8.99 23.33
CA GLU A 370 0.83 10.09 24.02
C GLU A 370 0.88 11.37 23.17
N ASP A 371 1.05 12.51 23.82
CA ASP A 371 1.11 13.80 23.12
C ASP A 371 2.35 13.94 22.23
N ARG A 372 3.48 13.36 22.65
CA ARG A 372 4.72 13.28 21.86
C ARG A 372 4.92 11.87 21.32
N ALA A 373 4.13 11.50 20.34
CA ALA A 373 4.24 10.20 19.66
C ALA A 373 4.67 10.38 18.20
N VAL A 374 5.39 9.40 17.66
CA VAL A 374 5.74 9.29 16.24
C VAL A 374 5.05 8.05 15.66
N PHE A 375 4.25 8.25 14.63
CA PHE A 375 3.58 7.21 13.89
C PHE A 375 4.36 6.92 12.62
N ILE A 376 4.93 5.73 12.48
CA ILE A 376 5.69 5.29 11.31
C ILE A 376 4.82 4.35 10.48
N VAL A 377 4.58 4.72 9.22
CA VAL A 377 3.74 3.94 8.30
C VAL A 377 4.60 3.43 7.17
N ASP A 378 4.85 2.12 7.10
CA ASP A 378 5.54 1.51 5.96
C ASP A 378 4.58 1.06 4.86
N VAL A 379 5.11 0.84 3.65
CA VAL A 379 4.32 0.54 2.44
C VAL A 379 3.23 1.61 2.20
N ALA A 380 3.55 2.87 2.54
CA ALA A 380 2.62 3.99 2.54
C ALA A 380 2.04 4.32 1.15
N GLN A 381 2.62 3.82 0.04
CA GLN A 381 2.02 3.90 -1.30
C GLN A 381 0.64 3.24 -1.40
N LEU A 382 0.29 2.35 -0.47
CA LEU A 382 -1.04 1.73 -0.39
C LEU A 382 -2.04 2.55 0.44
N VAL A 383 -1.60 3.60 1.14
CA VAL A 383 -2.45 4.47 1.96
C VAL A 383 -2.85 5.69 1.14
N SER A 384 -4.13 5.85 0.91
CA SER A 384 -4.65 6.94 0.07
C SER A 384 -6.01 7.46 0.56
N ASN A 385 -6.41 8.60 0.01
CA ASN A 385 -7.69 9.22 0.31
C ASN A 385 -8.78 8.82 -0.70
N ASN A 386 -8.81 7.55 -1.06
CA ASN A 386 -9.89 7.01 -1.88
C ASN A 386 -11.02 6.50 -1.02
N TYR A 387 -12.22 6.73 -1.49
CA TYR A 387 -13.40 6.17 -0.88
C TYR A 387 -13.45 4.65 -1.06
N TYR A 388 -13.58 3.94 0.04
CA TYR A 388 -13.78 2.49 0.05
C TYR A 388 -14.94 2.09 0.97
N GLN A 389 -15.83 1.28 0.45
CA GLN A 389 -16.95 0.68 1.15
C GLN A 389 -17.20 -0.71 0.59
N SER A 390 -17.37 -1.71 1.44
CA SER A 390 -17.89 -3.01 1.02
C SER A 390 -19.42 -2.96 0.89
N ILE A 391 -20.03 -4.06 0.42
CA ILE A 391 -21.50 -4.15 0.26
C ILE A 391 -22.21 -3.93 1.61
N ASP A 392 -21.58 -4.32 2.70
CA ASP A 392 -22.21 -4.44 4.01
C ASP A 392 -21.52 -3.65 5.12
N MET A 393 -20.35 -3.09 4.88
CA MET A 393 -19.54 -2.44 5.90
C MET A 393 -18.71 -1.29 5.34
N ARG A 394 -18.55 -0.25 6.16
CA ARG A 394 -17.63 0.87 5.93
C ARG A 394 -16.83 1.15 7.20
N PHE A 395 -15.56 1.48 7.04
CA PHE A 395 -14.74 1.97 8.13
C PHE A 395 -14.73 3.50 8.14
N GLY A 396 -15.09 4.10 9.27
CA GLY A 396 -15.11 5.54 9.47
C GLY A 396 -15.87 6.29 8.36
N THR A 397 -15.20 7.29 7.78
CA THR A 397 -15.73 8.05 6.63
C THR A 397 -15.60 7.32 5.29
N GLY A 398 -14.91 6.18 5.23
CA GLY A 398 -14.53 5.48 4.00
C GLY A 398 -13.25 6.00 3.34
N PHE A 399 -12.62 7.02 3.91
CA PHE A 399 -11.38 7.65 3.41
C PHE A 399 -10.24 7.41 4.41
N LEU A 400 -9.48 6.33 4.20
CA LEU A 400 -8.49 5.85 5.17
C LEU A 400 -7.45 6.91 5.57
N LEU A 401 -6.85 7.61 4.59
CA LEU A 401 -5.82 8.62 4.89
C LEU A 401 -6.40 9.81 5.67
N LYS A 402 -7.61 10.25 5.31
CA LYS A 402 -8.32 11.31 6.05
C LYS A 402 -8.57 10.88 7.50
N ASP A 403 -9.12 9.68 7.70
CA ASP A 403 -9.45 9.17 9.03
C ASP A 403 -8.20 8.96 9.88
N PHE A 404 -7.07 8.53 9.26
CA PHE A 404 -5.79 8.39 9.96
C PHE A 404 -5.23 9.75 10.42
N ILE A 405 -5.30 10.79 9.58
CA ILE A 405 -4.89 12.16 9.94
C ILE A 405 -5.78 12.72 11.06
N GLU A 406 -7.09 12.47 10.98
CA GLU A 406 -8.06 12.88 12.01
C GLU A 406 -7.77 12.16 13.34
N TYR A 407 -7.52 10.84 13.29
CA TYR A 407 -7.12 10.07 14.46
C TYR A 407 -5.83 10.60 15.09
N ALA A 408 -4.81 10.91 14.29
CA ALA A 408 -3.52 11.42 14.77
C ALA A 408 -3.67 12.80 15.46
N ASN A 409 -4.69 13.59 15.11
CA ASN A 409 -4.98 14.92 15.66
C ASN A 409 -3.76 15.85 15.69
N LEU A 410 -3.06 15.97 14.57
CA LEU A 410 -1.77 16.67 14.46
C LEU A 410 -1.85 18.17 14.79
N ASN A 411 -3.01 18.81 14.64
CA ASN A 411 -3.20 20.24 14.91
C ASN A 411 -3.18 20.57 16.39
N GLU A 412 -3.68 19.66 17.23
CA GLU A 412 -3.88 19.88 18.68
C GLU A 412 -2.89 19.07 19.53
N SER A 413 -1.92 18.41 18.91
CA SER A 413 -0.93 17.57 19.58
C SER A 413 0.48 17.79 19.03
N ASN A 414 1.49 17.30 19.76
CA ASN A 414 2.88 17.25 19.29
C ASN A 414 3.22 15.96 18.55
N ARG A 415 2.22 15.19 18.13
CA ARG A 415 2.40 13.97 17.36
C ARG A 415 2.92 14.27 15.97
N LYS A 416 3.67 13.31 15.43
CA LYS A 416 4.26 13.36 14.09
C LYS A 416 3.99 12.08 13.32
N ILE A 417 4.00 12.17 11.99
CA ILE A 417 3.86 11.00 11.12
C ILE A 417 5.05 10.92 10.18
N ILE A 418 5.62 9.72 10.05
CA ILE A 418 6.63 9.39 9.04
C ILE A 418 6.02 8.36 8.09
N PHE A 419 5.80 8.76 6.84
CA PHE A 419 5.38 7.85 5.78
C PHE A 419 6.59 7.30 5.05
N ILE A 420 6.73 5.98 4.99
CA ILE A 420 7.82 5.28 4.30
C ILE A 420 7.23 4.49 3.13
N GLY A 421 7.80 4.64 1.93
CA GLY A 421 7.27 3.91 0.80
C GLY A 421 8.00 4.11 -0.52
N ASP A 422 7.47 3.47 -1.55
CA ASP A 422 8.00 3.49 -2.92
C ASP A 422 6.95 4.06 -3.88
N ARG A 423 7.14 5.32 -4.29
CA ARG A 423 6.21 6.02 -5.20
C ARG A 423 6.15 5.43 -6.61
N PHE A 424 7.12 4.58 -6.96
CA PHE A 424 7.21 3.93 -8.27
C PHE A 424 6.48 2.60 -8.30
N GLN A 425 6.13 2.00 -7.15
CA GLN A 425 5.27 0.84 -7.09
C GLN A 425 3.81 1.22 -7.35
N LEU A 426 3.00 0.19 -7.60
CA LEU A 426 1.55 0.35 -7.71
C LEU A 426 0.99 0.93 -6.41
N SER A 427 0.19 1.95 -6.54
CA SER A 427 -0.65 2.51 -5.48
C SER A 427 -2.08 2.03 -5.66
N SER A 428 -2.87 2.10 -4.59
CA SER A 428 -4.30 1.76 -4.68
C SER A 428 -5.07 2.68 -5.62
N THR A 429 -4.49 3.83 -6.01
CA THR A 429 -5.16 4.87 -6.79
C THR A 429 -4.24 5.95 -7.35
N SER A 430 -4.85 7.11 -7.72
CA SER A 430 -4.12 8.25 -8.27
C SER A 430 -3.03 8.73 -7.29
N ASP A 431 -1.88 9.09 -7.83
CA ASP A 431 -0.76 9.60 -7.04
C ASP A 431 -1.07 10.94 -6.33
N LYS A 432 -2.19 11.61 -6.68
CA LYS A 432 -2.56 12.92 -6.13
C LYS A 432 -3.01 12.87 -4.68
N ASP A 433 -3.78 11.84 -4.32
CA ASP A 433 -4.39 11.70 -2.98
C ASP A 433 -3.71 10.58 -2.16
N ASN A 434 -2.40 10.40 -2.34
CA ASN A 434 -1.62 9.34 -1.73
C ASN A 434 -0.77 9.86 -0.57
N ALA A 435 -0.49 9.02 0.42
CA ALA A 435 0.33 9.35 1.59
C ALA A 435 1.79 9.71 1.25
N LEU A 436 2.28 9.37 0.06
CA LEU A 436 3.61 9.77 -0.41
C LEU A 436 3.61 11.10 -1.21
N ASN A 437 2.49 11.80 -1.29
CA ASN A 437 2.39 13.10 -1.96
C ASN A 437 2.41 14.25 -0.94
N ALA A 438 3.51 14.96 -0.83
CA ALA A 438 3.66 16.08 0.09
C ALA A 438 2.70 17.24 -0.20
N ASP A 439 2.40 17.50 -1.46
CA ASP A 439 1.53 18.62 -1.85
C ASP A 439 0.09 18.39 -1.38
N TYR A 440 -0.35 17.12 -1.32
CA TYR A 440 -1.65 16.78 -0.72
C TYR A 440 -1.78 17.30 0.72
N PHE A 441 -0.75 17.12 1.55
CA PHE A 441 -0.77 17.59 2.94
C PHE A 441 -0.61 19.11 3.05
N ARG A 442 0.24 19.70 2.23
CA ARG A 442 0.49 21.14 2.21
C ARG A 442 -0.75 21.92 1.75
N GLU A 443 -1.42 21.45 0.72
CA GLU A 443 -2.60 22.14 0.14
C GLU A 443 -3.85 21.93 1.00
N LYS A 444 -4.14 20.69 1.38
CA LYS A 444 -5.40 20.32 2.05
C LYS A 444 -5.38 20.60 3.56
N TYR A 445 -4.28 20.27 4.24
CA TYR A 445 -4.19 20.35 5.70
C TYR A 445 -3.30 21.49 6.18
N LYS A 446 -2.58 22.17 5.30
CA LYS A 446 -1.59 23.23 5.60
C LYS A 446 -0.45 22.74 6.50
N PHE A 447 -0.15 21.44 6.50
CA PHE A 447 0.98 20.89 7.25
C PHE A 447 2.29 21.14 6.51
N LYS A 448 3.30 21.61 7.25
CA LYS A 448 4.66 21.61 6.75
C LYS A 448 5.13 20.16 6.64
N THR A 449 5.49 19.75 5.43
CA THR A 449 5.83 18.37 5.08
C THR A 449 7.20 18.33 4.44
N SER A 450 8.10 17.51 4.98
CA SER A 450 9.44 17.25 4.42
C SER A 450 9.47 15.94 3.65
N VAL A 451 10.31 15.87 2.62
CA VAL A 451 10.44 14.69 1.76
C VAL A 451 11.91 14.39 1.55
N PHE A 452 12.29 13.15 1.75
CA PHE A 452 13.62 12.64 1.40
C PHE A 452 13.49 11.41 0.50
N GLU A 453 14.23 11.38 -0.61
CA GLU A 453 14.28 10.22 -1.53
C GLU A 453 15.65 9.57 -1.43
N LEU A 454 15.68 8.29 -0.99
CA LEU A 454 16.90 7.48 -0.99
C LEU A 454 17.31 7.15 -2.42
N LEU A 455 18.60 7.23 -2.69
CA LEU A 455 19.17 6.97 -3.99
C LEU A 455 19.10 5.49 -4.36
N ASP A 456 19.11 5.22 -5.66
CA ASP A 456 19.21 3.88 -6.20
C ASP A 456 20.64 3.36 -5.96
N LYS A 457 20.79 2.12 -5.49
CA LYS A 457 22.10 1.51 -5.23
C LYS A 457 22.69 0.96 -6.53
N ASN A 458 23.98 1.10 -6.72
CA ASN A 458 24.68 0.68 -7.94
C ASN A 458 25.05 -0.82 -7.98
N ASP A 459 25.00 -1.52 -6.84
CA ASP A 459 25.41 -2.92 -6.74
C ASP A 459 24.19 -3.83 -6.52
N ILE A 460 23.31 -3.87 -7.51
CA ILE A 460 22.00 -4.52 -7.41
C ILE A 460 21.95 -5.70 -8.40
N SER A 461 21.10 -6.70 -8.09
CA SER A 461 20.86 -7.84 -8.98
C SER A 461 20.42 -7.40 -10.38
N SER A 462 20.73 -8.23 -11.38
CA SER A 462 20.31 -8.04 -12.78
C SER A 462 18.82 -7.68 -12.88
N ILE A 463 17.96 -8.34 -12.09
CA ILE A 463 16.49 -8.11 -12.06
C ILE A 463 16.17 -6.68 -11.67
N VAL A 464 16.80 -6.17 -10.61
CA VAL A 464 16.51 -4.81 -10.10
C VAL A 464 17.01 -3.76 -11.08
N ASN A 465 18.17 -3.97 -11.70
CA ASN A 465 18.68 -3.07 -12.74
C ASN A 465 17.68 -2.94 -13.90
N GLN A 466 17.11 -4.05 -14.36
CA GLN A 466 16.09 -4.02 -15.40
C GLN A 466 14.79 -3.35 -14.91
N ALA A 467 14.39 -3.54 -13.65
CA ALA A 467 13.23 -2.89 -13.07
C ALA A 467 13.40 -1.36 -12.95
N LEU A 468 14.62 -0.86 -12.71
CA LEU A 468 14.94 0.57 -12.67
C LEU A 468 14.75 1.28 -14.02
N LEU A 469 14.78 0.57 -15.14
CA LEU A 469 14.42 1.16 -16.45
C LEU A 469 12.98 1.67 -16.45
N ALA A 470 12.06 0.92 -15.83
CA ALA A 470 10.67 1.37 -15.68
C ALA A 470 10.56 2.58 -14.72
N VAL A 471 11.34 2.59 -13.61
CA VAL A 471 11.43 3.73 -12.69
C VAL A 471 11.89 4.99 -13.43
N ASN A 472 12.91 4.88 -14.25
CA ASN A 472 13.43 6.01 -15.04
C ASN A 472 12.37 6.56 -15.99
N GLY A 473 11.58 5.70 -16.63
CA GLY A 473 10.44 6.12 -17.44
C GLY A 473 9.41 6.94 -16.64
N VAL A 474 9.08 6.49 -15.42
CA VAL A 474 8.16 7.20 -14.52
C VAL A 474 8.75 8.51 -14.01
N ARG A 475 10.04 8.53 -13.65
CA ARG A 475 10.76 9.70 -13.13
C ARG A 475 10.88 10.82 -14.19
N LEU A 476 11.15 10.43 -15.43
CA LEU A 476 11.28 11.36 -16.56
C LEU A 476 9.96 11.65 -17.28
N GLU A 477 8.87 11.03 -16.87
CA GLU A 477 7.55 11.08 -17.55
C GLU A 477 7.61 10.67 -19.03
N LYS A 478 8.52 9.73 -19.37
CA LYS A 478 8.73 9.21 -20.72
C LYS A 478 8.33 7.73 -20.78
N TYR A 479 7.28 7.45 -21.52
CA TYR A 479 6.68 6.10 -21.59
C TYR A 479 6.78 5.48 -22.99
N ASN A 480 7.70 5.94 -23.81
CA ASN A 480 7.92 5.51 -25.18
C ASN A 480 9.11 4.57 -25.35
N GLN A 481 9.82 4.23 -24.27
CA GLN A 481 10.94 3.30 -24.31
C GLN A 481 10.99 2.47 -23.04
N LEU A 482 10.92 1.15 -23.20
CA LEU A 482 11.17 0.15 -22.16
C LEU A 482 11.63 -1.15 -22.84
N SER A 483 12.91 -1.37 -22.82
CA SER A 483 13.56 -2.56 -23.37
C SER A 483 14.46 -3.17 -22.32
N PHE A 484 14.46 -4.52 -22.21
CA PHE A 484 15.19 -5.24 -21.18
C PHE A 484 16.36 -6.02 -21.77
N ASP A 485 17.46 -6.05 -21.05
CA ASP A 485 18.59 -6.94 -21.32
C ASP A 485 18.40 -8.27 -20.59
N PHE A 486 18.50 -9.36 -21.31
CA PHE A 486 18.25 -10.69 -20.77
C PHE A 486 19.53 -11.34 -20.26
N SER A 487 19.39 -12.07 -19.15
CA SER A 487 20.46 -12.80 -18.48
C SER A 487 19.96 -14.19 -18.08
N GLN A 488 20.81 -14.98 -17.39
CA GLN A 488 20.38 -16.26 -16.84
C GLN A 488 19.27 -16.12 -15.78
N GLU A 489 19.30 -15.06 -14.99
CA GLU A 489 18.34 -14.78 -13.92
C GLU A 489 17.10 -14.03 -14.43
N PHE A 490 17.22 -13.32 -15.54
CA PHE A 490 16.18 -12.49 -16.13
C PHE A 490 16.00 -12.82 -17.61
N ARG A 491 14.96 -13.55 -17.99
CA ARG A 491 14.79 -14.08 -19.33
C ARG A 491 13.37 -13.91 -19.89
N SER A 492 13.26 -13.88 -21.21
CA SER A 492 11.99 -14.04 -21.92
C SER A 492 11.82 -15.49 -22.33
N ILE A 493 10.62 -16.04 -22.12
CA ILE A 493 10.30 -17.42 -22.45
C ILE A 493 9.10 -17.51 -23.41
N SER A 494 9.12 -18.50 -24.29
CA SER A 494 8.02 -18.78 -25.19
C SER A 494 6.87 -19.51 -24.50
N LYS A 495 5.68 -19.48 -25.10
CA LYS A 495 4.51 -20.20 -24.57
C LYS A 495 4.73 -21.72 -24.48
N SER A 496 5.56 -22.29 -25.34
CA SER A 496 5.90 -23.71 -25.31
C SER A 496 6.78 -24.11 -24.13
N GLU A 497 7.63 -23.22 -23.64
CA GLU A 497 8.54 -23.49 -22.52
C GLU A 497 7.85 -23.38 -21.16
N ILE A 498 6.75 -22.61 -21.05
CA ILE A 498 6.06 -22.37 -19.78
C ILE A 498 5.65 -23.66 -19.09
N SER A 499 5.04 -24.60 -19.84
CA SER A 499 4.52 -25.85 -19.26
C SER A 499 5.63 -26.65 -18.59
N HIS A 500 6.76 -26.81 -19.26
CA HIS A 500 7.92 -27.53 -18.74
C HIS A 500 8.55 -26.81 -17.53
N LEU A 501 8.63 -25.47 -17.60
CA LEU A 501 9.16 -24.66 -16.50
C LEU A 501 8.31 -24.80 -15.24
N VAL A 502 6.99 -24.64 -15.35
CA VAL A 502 6.05 -24.76 -14.23
C VAL A 502 6.03 -26.16 -13.66
N GLU A 503 6.01 -27.20 -14.51
CA GLU A 503 6.09 -28.58 -14.07
C GLU A 503 7.37 -28.88 -13.28
N ASN A 504 8.51 -28.42 -13.76
CA ASN A 504 9.79 -28.57 -13.08
C ASN A 504 9.80 -27.86 -11.71
N LYS A 505 9.27 -26.61 -11.62
CA LYS A 505 9.19 -25.89 -10.35
C LYS A 505 8.29 -26.58 -9.32
N ILE A 506 7.14 -27.09 -9.74
CA ILE A 506 6.23 -27.83 -8.86
C ILE A 506 6.88 -29.13 -8.39
N ARG A 507 7.49 -29.92 -9.29
CA ARG A 507 8.13 -31.21 -8.95
C ARG A 507 9.28 -31.04 -7.96
N ASN A 508 10.04 -29.95 -8.07
CA ASN A 508 11.20 -29.66 -7.20
C ASN A 508 10.82 -28.82 -5.98
N ASN A 509 9.54 -28.58 -5.72
CA ASN A 509 9.04 -27.73 -4.63
C ASN A 509 9.72 -26.36 -4.55
N ILE A 510 9.95 -25.73 -5.72
CA ILE A 510 10.55 -24.39 -5.81
C ILE A 510 9.48 -23.35 -5.51
N ASP A 511 9.78 -22.40 -4.63
CA ASP A 511 8.92 -21.26 -4.34
C ASP A 511 8.83 -20.33 -5.56
N PHE A 512 7.65 -20.34 -6.21
CA PHE A 512 7.38 -19.51 -7.39
C PHE A 512 5.92 -19.10 -7.49
N HIS A 513 5.68 -17.97 -8.16
CA HIS A 513 4.33 -17.54 -8.53
C HIS A 513 4.28 -16.98 -9.96
N ILE A 514 3.08 -17.05 -10.56
CA ILE A 514 2.82 -16.46 -11.87
C ILE A 514 2.03 -15.18 -11.70
N LEU A 515 2.60 -14.06 -12.15
CA LEU A 515 1.97 -12.76 -12.07
C LEU A 515 1.26 -12.37 -13.36
N SER A 516 0.06 -11.82 -13.24
CA SER A 516 -0.72 -11.30 -14.36
C SER A 516 -1.51 -10.04 -13.98
N TYR A 517 -2.28 -9.46 -14.91
CA TYR A 517 -2.95 -8.20 -14.70
C TYR A 517 -4.35 -8.32 -14.06
N THR A 518 -5.20 -9.24 -14.56
CA THR A 518 -6.59 -9.36 -14.11
C THR A 518 -6.85 -10.62 -13.29
N ASN A 519 -7.87 -10.58 -12.42
CA ASN A 519 -8.34 -11.78 -11.72
C ASN A 519 -8.80 -12.89 -12.69
N PHE A 520 -9.32 -12.51 -13.85
CA PHE A 520 -9.74 -13.45 -14.89
C PHE A 520 -8.54 -14.22 -15.49
N ASP A 521 -7.44 -13.50 -15.80
CA ASP A 521 -6.20 -14.13 -16.31
C ASP A 521 -5.60 -15.06 -15.27
N VAL A 522 -5.56 -14.60 -14.01
CA VAL A 522 -5.12 -15.39 -12.86
C VAL A 522 -5.94 -16.68 -12.71
N GLN A 523 -7.24 -16.61 -12.85
CA GLN A 523 -8.10 -17.80 -12.79
C GLN A 523 -7.81 -18.77 -13.92
N LYS A 524 -7.61 -18.28 -15.16
CA LYS A 524 -7.21 -19.12 -16.30
C LYS A 524 -5.87 -19.80 -16.05
N ILE A 525 -4.88 -19.07 -15.54
CA ILE A 525 -3.55 -19.61 -15.19
C ILE A 525 -3.70 -20.73 -14.15
N ASN A 526 -4.41 -20.47 -13.07
CA ASN A 526 -4.62 -21.44 -11.99
C ASN A 526 -5.34 -22.72 -12.49
N LEU A 527 -6.38 -22.57 -13.31
CA LEU A 527 -7.09 -23.70 -13.89
C LEU A 527 -6.23 -24.46 -14.92
N TRP A 528 -5.38 -23.76 -15.68
CA TRP A 528 -4.44 -24.42 -16.60
C TRP A 528 -3.42 -25.26 -15.82
N ILE A 529 -2.84 -24.73 -14.72
CA ILE A 529 -1.94 -25.50 -13.84
C ILE A 529 -2.65 -26.76 -13.32
N LYS A 530 -3.87 -26.60 -12.79
CA LYS A 530 -4.67 -27.71 -12.26
C LYS A 530 -4.92 -28.80 -13.33
N LYS A 531 -5.36 -28.43 -14.51
CA LYS A 531 -5.79 -29.36 -15.55
C LYS A 531 -4.64 -29.95 -16.33
N SER A 532 -3.65 -29.12 -16.70
CA SER A 532 -2.62 -29.50 -17.68
C SER A 532 -1.29 -29.89 -17.03
N ILE A 533 -0.99 -29.42 -15.83
CA ILE A 533 0.27 -29.71 -15.14
C ILE A 533 0.05 -30.74 -14.04
N LEU A 534 -0.91 -30.50 -13.15
CA LEU A 534 -1.19 -31.40 -12.01
C LEU A 534 -2.12 -32.55 -12.36
N ASN A 535 -2.86 -32.42 -13.46
CA ASN A 535 -3.87 -33.40 -13.90
C ASN A 535 -4.96 -33.67 -12.83
N ASN A 536 -5.29 -32.67 -12.02
CA ASN A 536 -6.21 -32.75 -10.86
C ASN A 536 -7.65 -32.28 -11.18
N GLY A 537 -7.98 -32.09 -12.47
CA GLY A 537 -9.29 -31.55 -12.87
C GLY A 537 -9.47 -30.07 -12.52
N SER A 538 -10.71 -29.61 -12.31
CA SER A 538 -11.05 -28.22 -11.99
C SER A 538 -11.49 -28.00 -10.56
N ASP A 539 -11.82 -29.08 -9.81
CA ASP A 539 -12.24 -29.00 -8.41
C ASP A 539 -11.02 -29.00 -7.49
N ILE A 540 -11.24 -28.61 -6.23
CA ILE A 540 -10.18 -28.62 -5.22
C ILE A 540 -9.73 -30.06 -4.93
N ALA A 541 -8.43 -30.26 -4.82
CA ALA A 541 -7.81 -31.57 -4.60
C ALA A 541 -6.63 -31.47 -3.62
N GLU A 542 -6.19 -32.60 -3.12
CA GLU A 542 -4.97 -32.71 -2.31
C GLU A 542 -3.75 -32.22 -3.09
N GLY A 543 -2.85 -31.50 -2.41
CA GLY A 543 -1.67 -30.88 -3.01
C GLY A 543 -1.91 -29.51 -3.66
N ASP A 544 -3.16 -29.03 -3.74
CA ASP A 544 -3.45 -27.72 -4.31
C ASP A 544 -2.91 -26.60 -3.44
N LEU A 545 -2.22 -25.64 -4.06
CA LEU A 545 -1.86 -24.38 -3.43
C LEU A 545 -3.07 -23.43 -3.48
N ILE A 546 -3.43 -22.91 -2.32
CA ILE A 546 -4.54 -21.94 -2.19
C ILE A 546 -4.08 -20.63 -1.55
N ILE A 547 -4.84 -19.57 -1.78
CA ILE A 547 -4.70 -18.26 -1.13
C ILE A 547 -6.02 -17.87 -0.49
N PHE A 548 -5.97 -17.36 0.74
CA PHE A 548 -7.14 -16.83 1.44
C PHE A 548 -7.49 -15.41 0.97
N ASN A 549 -8.78 -15.11 0.91
CA ASN A 549 -9.30 -13.80 0.49
C ASN A 549 -10.14 -13.09 1.57
N ASN A 550 -10.16 -13.62 2.78
CA ASN A 550 -10.74 -12.99 3.99
C ASN A 550 -9.88 -13.29 5.21
N ASN A 551 -10.09 -12.52 6.27
CA ASN A 551 -9.55 -12.81 7.58
C ASN A 551 -10.53 -13.69 8.34
N PHE A 552 -10.05 -14.71 9.04
CA PHE A 552 -10.87 -15.56 9.90
C PHE A 552 -10.04 -16.11 11.06
N ARG A 553 -10.74 -16.67 12.07
CA ARG A 553 -10.13 -17.27 13.25
C ARG A 553 -10.16 -18.79 13.13
N ILE A 554 -9.12 -19.43 13.62
CA ILE A 554 -9.00 -20.89 13.71
C ILE A 554 -8.93 -21.27 15.18
N GLU A 555 -9.61 -22.35 15.53
CA GLU A 555 -9.49 -22.96 16.85
C GLU A 555 -8.05 -23.44 17.07
N ASN A 556 -7.44 -23.02 18.16
CA ASN A 556 -6.16 -23.57 18.59
C ASN A 556 -6.40 -24.86 19.39
N LYS A 557 -6.38 -26.01 18.72
CA LYS A 557 -6.63 -27.31 19.35
C LYS A 557 -5.52 -27.72 20.35
N SER A 558 -4.33 -27.17 20.22
CA SER A 558 -3.20 -27.43 21.12
C SER A 558 -3.26 -26.56 22.38
N ASP A 559 -3.91 -25.41 22.33
CA ASP A 559 -4.15 -24.52 23.46
C ASP A 559 -5.56 -23.91 23.37
N PRO A 560 -6.58 -24.58 23.92
CA PRO A 560 -7.96 -24.08 23.90
C PRO A 560 -8.16 -22.73 24.63
N PHE A 561 -7.18 -22.31 25.44
CA PHE A 561 -7.17 -21.07 26.20
C PHE A 561 -6.24 -20.01 25.59
N GLY A 562 -5.47 -20.35 24.55
CA GLY A 562 -4.64 -19.44 23.79
C GLY A 562 -5.45 -18.53 22.89
N GLU A 563 -4.86 -17.41 22.47
CA GLU A 563 -5.48 -16.59 21.42
C GLU A 563 -5.80 -17.46 20.18
N PRO A 564 -7.02 -17.34 19.62
CA PRO A 564 -7.34 -18.08 18.41
C PRO A 564 -6.38 -17.63 17.31
N ASN A 565 -5.75 -18.61 16.67
CA ASN A 565 -4.88 -18.33 15.55
C ASN A 565 -5.68 -17.59 14.48
N ARG A 566 -5.14 -16.48 13.98
CA ARG A 566 -5.77 -15.68 12.91
C ARG A 566 -5.10 -16.02 11.59
N VAL A 567 -5.92 -16.30 10.59
CA VAL A 567 -5.49 -16.37 9.20
C VAL A 567 -5.88 -15.06 8.51
N PHE A 568 -4.92 -14.48 7.82
CA PHE A 568 -5.14 -13.19 7.15
C PHE A 568 -5.39 -13.36 5.65
N ASN A 569 -6.13 -12.41 5.11
CA ASN A 569 -6.32 -12.30 3.67
C ASN A 569 -4.95 -12.20 2.97
N GLY A 570 -4.69 -13.11 2.04
CA GLY A 570 -3.45 -13.19 1.27
C GLY A 570 -2.48 -14.27 1.77
N GLU A 571 -2.69 -14.91 2.92
CA GLU A 571 -1.87 -16.05 3.31
C GLU A 571 -2.10 -17.26 2.40
N PHE A 572 -1.06 -18.12 2.29
CA PHE A 572 -1.08 -19.32 1.47
C PHE A 572 -1.15 -20.58 2.30
N ALA A 573 -1.80 -21.59 1.75
CA ALA A 573 -1.83 -22.93 2.34
C ALA A 573 -1.84 -24.00 1.25
N VAL A 574 -1.39 -25.22 1.60
CA VAL A 574 -1.48 -26.39 0.76
C VAL A 574 -2.61 -27.30 1.27
N VAL A 575 -3.44 -27.76 0.36
CA VAL A 575 -4.53 -28.69 0.67
C VAL A 575 -3.96 -30.06 1.03
N GLN A 576 -4.25 -30.52 2.23
CA GLN A 576 -3.81 -31.83 2.72
C GLN A 576 -4.86 -32.91 2.49
N SER A 577 -6.15 -32.59 2.71
CA SER A 577 -7.25 -33.47 2.38
C SER A 577 -8.54 -32.70 2.11
N VAL A 578 -9.39 -33.28 1.29
CA VAL A 578 -10.69 -32.74 0.89
C VAL A 578 -11.79 -33.67 1.34
N THR A 579 -12.83 -33.13 1.96
CA THR A 579 -14.01 -33.91 2.33
C THR A 579 -15.08 -33.80 1.26
N ASP A 580 -15.65 -34.92 0.83
CA ASP A 580 -16.72 -34.95 -0.19
C ASP A 580 -18.06 -34.40 0.31
N ASN A 581 -18.25 -34.33 1.64
CA ASN A 581 -19.48 -33.86 2.27
C ASN A 581 -19.58 -32.32 2.20
N VAL A 582 -20.33 -31.81 1.22
CA VAL A 582 -20.63 -30.37 1.09
C VAL A 582 -21.89 -30.04 1.91
N ILE A 583 -21.72 -29.14 2.88
CA ILE A 583 -22.83 -28.63 3.69
C ILE A 583 -23.55 -27.54 2.88
N SER A 584 -24.86 -27.68 2.70
CA SER A 584 -25.67 -26.68 1.99
C SER A 584 -26.65 -25.97 2.95
N GLU A 585 -26.62 -24.66 2.96
CA GLU A 585 -27.57 -23.80 3.71
C GLU A 585 -28.44 -23.05 2.72
N THR A 586 -29.76 -23.19 2.86
CA THR A 586 -30.72 -22.53 1.97
C THR A 586 -31.26 -21.27 2.63
N VAL A 587 -31.15 -20.14 1.93
CA VAL A 587 -31.64 -18.84 2.37
C VAL A 587 -32.59 -18.29 1.34
N THR A 588 -33.83 -17.99 1.75
CA THR A 588 -34.86 -17.35 0.91
C THR A 588 -34.92 -15.87 1.28
N LEU A 589 -34.64 -15.01 0.32
CA LEU A 589 -34.80 -13.56 0.42
C LEU A 589 -36.18 -13.19 -0.20
N LYS A 590 -36.86 -12.22 0.40
CA LYS A 590 -38.20 -11.79 -0.09
C LYS A 590 -38.11 -11.31 -1.55
N GLY A 591 -38.91 -11.91 -2.44
CA GLY A 591 -38.92 -11.57 -3.85
C GLY A 591 -37.79 -12.16 -4.70
N HIS A 592 -37.00 -13.10 -4.19
CA HIS A 592 -35.91 -13.77 -4.90
C HIS A 592 -36.02 -15.29 -4.79
N ASP A 593 -35.42 -15.97 -5.77
CA ASP A 593 -35.24 -17.41 -5.71
C ASP A 593 -34.34 -17.80 -4.52
N PRO A 594 -34.50 -19.03 -3.99
CA PRO A 594 -33.68 -19.54 -2.90
C PRO A 594 -32.17 -19.51 -3.26
N ILE A 595 -31.34 -19.00 -2.36
CA ILE A 595 -29.90 -18.94 -2.49
C ILE A 595 -29.31 -20.12 -1.71
N PHE A 596 -28.45 -20.87 -2.37
CA PHE A 596 -27.76 -22.03 -1.77
C PHE A 596 -26.32 -21.61 -1.44
N LEU A 597 -26.04 -21.50 -0.14
CA LEU A 597 -24.68 -21.31 0.36
C LEU A 597 -24.06 -22.68 0.59
N LYS A 598 -22.97 -22.98 -0.09
CA LYS A 598 -22.30 -24.27 -0.04
C LYS A 598 -20.97 -24.16 0.67
N TYR A 599 -20.77 -24.98 1.67
CA TYR A 599 -19.56 -25.03 2.50
C TYR A 599 -18.90 -26.39 2.41
N ARG A 600 -17.58 -26.44 2.21
CA ARG A 600 -16.79 -27.66 2.14
C ARG A 600 -15.75 -27.68 3.25
N PRO A 601 -15.69 -28.70 4.10
CA PRO A 601 -14.60 -28.87 5.05
C PRO A 601 -13.31 -29.26 4.34
N LEU A 602 -12.21 -28.63 4.74
CA LEU A 602 -10.87 -28.86 4.20
C LEU A 602 -9.85 -28.96 5.33
N SER A 603 -8.84 -29.83 5.17
CA SER A 603 -7.63 -29.85 5.98
C SER A 603 -6.49 -29.25 5.17
N LEU A 604 -5.78 -28.29 5.75
CA LEU A 604 -4.75 -27.49 5.08
C LEU A 604 -3.49 -27.43 5.94
N VAL A 605 -2.36 -27.15 5.31
CA VAL A 605 -1.11 -26.77 5.99
C VAL A 605 -0.77 -25.33 5.58
N LEU A 606 -0.65 -24.44 6.57
CA LEU A 606 -0.24 -23.06 6.35
C LEU A 606 1.24 -23.00 5.94
N ASN A 607 1.56 -22.27 4.87
CA ASN A 607 2.94 -22.22 4.37
C ASN A 607 3.90 -21.56 5.37
N ASN A 608 3.47 -20.49 6.05
CA ASN A 608 4.33 -19.72 6.95
C ASN A 608 4.65 -20.43 8.27
N ALA A 609 3.68 -21.17 8.81
CA ALA A 609 3.78 -21.77 10.14
C ALA A 609 3.95 -23.31 10.09
N GLN A 610 3.87 -23.94 8.91
CA GLN A 610 3.79 -25.41 8.76
C GLN A 610 2.70 -26.04 9.64
N GLN A 611 1.72 -25.23 10.04
CA GLN A 611 0.66 -25.63 10.94
C GLN A 611 -0.49 -26.27 10.18
N LYS A 612 -0.92 -27.45 10.67
CA LYS A 612 -2.13 -28.10 10.16
C LYS A 612 -3.37 -27.42 10.72
N ILE A 613 -4.29 -27.01 9.84
CA ILE A 613 -5.55 -26.37 10.19
C ILE A 613 -6.73 -27.05 9.52
N GLU A 614 -7.88 -27.02 10.17
CA GLU A 614 -9.15 -27.44 9.59
C GLU A 614 -10.03 -26.19 9.38
N ILE A 615 -10.57 -26.06 8.19
CA ILE A 615 -11.40 -24.91 7.82
C ILE A 615 -12.70 -25.35 7.17
N LEU A 616 -13.66 -24.42 7.13
CA LEU A 616 -14.85 -24.53 6.30
C LEU A 616 -14.72 -23.54 5.14
N SER A 617 -14.58 -24.05 3.91
CA SER A 617 -14.46 -23.22 2.71
C SER A 617 -15.83 -22.85 2.13
N LEU A 618 -16.07 -21.59 1.79
CA LEU A 618 -17.27 -21.15 1.07
C LEU A 618 -17.09 -21.39 -0.45
N GLU A 619 -17.76 -22.44 -0.97
CA GLU A 619 -17.67 -22.84 -2.38
C GLU A 619 -18.21 -21.78 -3.34
N ASN A 620 -19.22 -21.01 -2.96
CA ASN A 620 -19.76 -19.92 -3.75
C ASN A 620 -18.65 -18.89 -4.13
N PHE A 621 -17.79 -18.55 -3.16
CA PHE A 621 -16.66 -17.66 -3.42
C PHE A 621 -15.60 -18.33 -4.30
N ARG A 622 -15.26 -19.60 -4.01
CA ARG A 622 -14.25 -20.34 -4.77
C ARG A 622 -14.60 -20.46 -6.24
N LEU A 623 -15.87 -20.72 -6.54
CA LEU A 623 -16.39 -20.90 -7.91
C LEU A 623 -16.72 -19.58 -8.63
N SER A 624 -16.72 -18.44 -7.94
CA SER A 624 -17.02 -17.14 -8.56
C SER A 624 -15.95 -16.75 -9.60
N ASP A 625 -16.36 -16.43 -10.82
CA ASP A 625 -15.45 -15.98 -11.88
C ASP A 625 -14.86 -14.60 -11.62
N LYS A 626 -15.55 -13.75 -10.85
CA LYS A 626 -15.11 -12.38 -10.51
C LYS A 626 -14.17 -12.33 -9.31
N GLY A 627 -14.07 -13.42 -8.53
CA GLY A 627 -13.30 -13.46 -7.28
C GLY A 627 -13.93 -12.66 -6.13
N GLU A 628 -15.25 -12.47 -6.18
CA GLU A 628 -16.08 -11.82 -5.18
C GLU A 628 -17.45 -12.50 -5.11
N LEU A 629 -18.14 -12.36 -3.97
CA LEU A 629 -19.52 -12.81 -3.82
C LEU A 629 -20.48 -11.80 -4.47
N SER A 630 -21.60 -12.28 -4.97
CA SER A 630 -22.69 -11.43 -5.37
C SER A 630 -23.33 -10.72 -4.17
N GLU A 631 -23.99 -9.58 -4.39
CA GLU A 631 -24.75 -8.87 -3.35
C GLU A 631 -25.77 -9.79 -2.66
N LYS A 632 -26.45 -10.64 -3.43
CA LYS A 632 -27.42 -11.60 -2.91
C LYS A 632 -26.80 -12.64 -1.99
N GLU A 633 -25.65 -13.20 -2.34
CA GLU A 633 -24.91 -14.17 -1.52
C GLU A 633 -24.39 -13.52 -0.23
N THR A 634 -23.90 -12.29 -0.29
CA THR A 634 -23.45 -11.53 0.88
C THR A 634 -24.60 -11.28 1.87
N ILE A 635 -25.76 -10.89 1.36
CA ILE A 635 -26.97 -10.72 2.18
C ILE A 635 -27.43 -12.08 2.74
N ALA A 636 -27.40 -13.14 1.94
CA ALA A 636 -27.79 -14.47 2.38
C ALA A 636 -26.93 -14.98 3.55
N ILE A 637 -25.62 -14.74 3.51
CA ILE A 637 -24.70 -15.08 4.63
C ILE A 637 -25.12 -14.33 5.90
N LYS A 638 -25.40 -13.02 5.82
CA LYS A 638 -25.88 -12.24 6.97
C LYS A 638 -27.17 -12.80 7.53
N VAL A 639 -28.14 -13.12 6.68
CA VAL A 639 -29.42 -13.70 7.10
C VAL A 639 -29.22 -15.07 7.76
N ALA A 640 -28.32 -15.90 7.23
CA ALA A 640 -28.00 -17.18 7.84
C ALA A 640 -27.38 -17.03 9.25
N LEU A 641 -26.45 -16.09 9.41
CA LEU A 641 -25.85 -15.76 10.71
C LEU A 641 -26.87 -15.18 11.70
N ASP A 642 -27.70 -14.22 11.26
CA ASP A 642 -28.77 -13.65 12.09
C ASP A 642 -29.77 -14.69 12.55
N ARG A 643 -30.08 -15.68 11.73
CA ARG A 643 -30.95 -16.80 12.09
C ARG A 643 -30.38 -17.61 13.25
N GLU A 644 -29.09 -17.85 13.30
CA GLU A 644 -28.47 -18.59 14.40
C GLU A 644 -28.48 -17.77 15.72
N ILE A 645 -28.22 -16.44 15.64
CA ILE A 645 -28.38 -15.55 16.80
C ILE A 645 -29.82 -15.56 17.32
N LEU A 646 -30.82 -15.46 16.43
CA LEU A 646 -32.23 -15.47 16.84
C LEU A 646 -32.64 -16.79 17.51
N LYS A 647 -32.17 -17.93 17.00
CA LYS A 647 -32.40 -19.23 17.64
C LYS A 647 -31.82 -19.29 19.06
N GLU A 648 -30.67 -18.69 19.29
CA GLU A 648 -30.07 -18.67 20.61
C GLU A 648 -30.75 -17.67 21.55
N ILE A 649 -31.23 -16.51 21.03
CA ILE A 649 -32.09 -15.57 21.77
C ILE A 649 -33.43 -16.25 22.18
N GLU A 650 -34.01 -17.13 21.34
CA GLU A 650 -35.21 -17.88 21.67
C GLU A 650 -34.98 -18.86 22.83
N LYS A 651 -33.79 -19.47 22.91
CA LYS A 651 -33.43 -20.34 24.06
C LYS A 651 -33.12 -19.51 25.31
N ASN A 652 -32.49 -18.36 25.15
CA ASN A 652 -32.09 -17.45 26.21
C ASN A 652 -32.72 -16.08 26.04
N PRO A 653 -34.07 -15.91 26.33
CA PRO A 653 -34.77 -14.67 26.08
C PRO A 653 -34.26 -13.53 26.97
N PHE A 654 -34.18 -12.31 26.43
CA PHE A 654 -33.75 -11.10 27.16
C PHE A 654 -34.52 -10.92 28.49
N VAL A 655 -35.78 -11.25 28.56
CA VAL A 655 -36.63 -11.12 29.78
C VAL A 655 -36.09 -11.94 30.94
N ASN A 656 -35.41 -13.06 30.66
CA ASN A 656 -34.84 -13.97 31.66
C ASN A 656 -33.34 -13.73 31.89
N SER A 657 -32.74 -12.73 31.25
CA SER A 657 -31.32 -12.46 31.33
C SER A 657 -30.96 -11.57 32.52
N ASP A 658 -29.76 -11.74 33.04
CA ASP A 658 -29.21 -10.87 34.09
C ASP A 658 -29.16 -9.40 33.69
N LEU A 659 -28.93 -9.11 32.41
CA LEU A 659 -29.00 -7.77 31.85
C LEU A 659 -30.40 -7.13 32.01
N ASN A 660 -31.48 -7.91 31.86
CA ASN A 660 -32.81 -7.41 32.13
C ASN A 660 -32.98 -7.12 33.62
N ASN A 661 -32.52 -8.02 34.50
CA ASN A 661 -32.58 -7.82 35.93
C ASN A 661 -31.77 -6.60 36.37
N GLN A 662 -30.58 -6.40 35.84
CA GLN A 662 -29.75 -5.22 36.07
C GLN A 662 -30.44 -3.95 35.56
N LEU A 663 -31.07 -3.98 34.39
CA LEU A 663 -31.78 -2.85 33.82
C LEU A 663 -32.96 -2.41 34.71
N ILE A 664 -33.85 -3.32 35.06
CA ILE A 664 -35.06 -3.00 35.86
C ILE A 664 -34.71 -2.56 37.28
N ASN A 665 -33.55 -2.98 37.82
CA ASN A 665 -33.06 -2.56 39.13
C ASN A 665 -32.18 -1.29 39.09
N SER A 666 -31.84 -0.80 37.90
CA SER A 666 -31.01 0.41 37.76
C SER A 666 -31.74 1.66 38.24
N ASN A 667 -31.03 2.58 38.91
CA ASN A 667 -31.61 3.83 39.40
C ASN A 667 -32.23 4.65 38.28
N GLU A 668 -31.66 4.63 37.09
CA GLU A 668 -32.13 5.37 35.94
C GLU A 668 -33.49 4.81 35.42
N TYR A 669 -33.55 3.48 35.21
CA TYR A 669 -34.77 2.82 34.77
C TYR A 669 -35.90 3.03 35.77
N VAL A 670 -35.67 2.78 37.07
CA VAL A 670 -36.66 2.92 38.15
C VAL A 670 -37.21 4.37 38.20
N LYS A 671 -36.34 5.37 38.07
CA LYS A 671 -36.71 6.78 38.05
C LYS A 671 -37.61 7.10 36.86
N ILE A 672 -37.17 6.77 35.63
CA ILE A 672 -37.91 7.06 34.41
C ILE A 672 -39.25 6.29 34.39
N PHE A 673 -39.24 5.02 34.82
CA PHE A 673 -40.44 4.20 34.89
C PHE A 673 -41.48 4.77 35.83
N LYS A 674 -41.09 5.27 37.03
CA LYS A 674 -41.98 5.98 37.94
C LYS A 674 -42.54 7.25 37.33
N GLU A 675 -41.71 8.05 36.66
CA GLU A 675 -42.15 9.26 35.96
C GLU A 675 -43.15 8.95 34.85
N VAL A 676 -42.96 7.90 34.07
CA VAL A 676 -43.89 7.42 33.05
C VAL A 676 -45.21 7.00 33.68
N SER A 677 -45.16 6.18 34.76
CA SER A 677 -46.40 5.70 35.45
C SER A 677 -47.23 6.85 36.02
N VAL A 678 -46.58 7.88 36.59
CA VAL A 678 -47.29 9.08 37.06
C VAL A 678 -47.92 9.84 35.90
N LEU A 679 -47.18 10.09 34.81
CA LEU A 679 -47.70 10.80 33.64
C LEU A 679 -48.77 10.05 32.89
N GLU A 680 -48.78 8.70 32.92
CA GLU A 680 -49.88 7.88 32.39
C GLU A 680 -51.18 8.08 33.19
N VAL A 681 -51.11 8.13 34.53
CA VAL A 681 -52.28 8.38 35.38
C VAL A 681 -52.80 9.80 35.15
N GLU A 682 -51.94 10.82 35.11
CA GLU A 682 -52.32 12.21 34.80
C GLU A 682 -52.92 12.35 33.40
N PHE A 683 -52.41 11.68 32.39
CA PHE A 683 -52.96 11.67 31.04
C PHE A 683 -54.35 11.05 30.99
N ASN A 684 -54.54 9.93 31.69
CA ASN A 684 -55.82 9.23 31.77
C ASN A 684 -56.88 10.01 32.58
N SER A 685 -56.46 10.91 33.50
CA SER A 685 -57.33 11.82 34.21
C SER A 685 -57.68 13.12 33.44
N GLY A 686 -57.15 13.26 32.18
CA GLY A 686 -57.50 14.37 31.29
C GLY A 686 -56.52 15.55 31.31
N GLU A 687 -55.38 15.42 31.95
CA GLU A 687 -54.37 16.46 31.98
C GLU A 687 -53.56 16.58 30.67
N ARG A 688 -53.07 17.79 30.36
CA ARG A 688 -52.31 18.05 29.12
C ARG A 688 -50.85 17.66 29.25
N VAL A 689 -50.55 16.40 29.54
CA VAL A 689 -49.16 15.89 29.75
C VAL A 689 -48.65 15.04 28.61
N LYS A 690 -49.37 14.92 27.48
CA LYS A 690 -49.09 14.02 26.36
C LYS A 690 -47.62 14.14 25.79
N THR A 691 -47.10 15.36 25.71
CA THR A 691 -45.76 15.60 25.16
C THR A 691 -44.68 15.08 26.11
N LYS A 692 -44.81 15.35 27.41
CA LYS A 692 -43.91 14.85 28.46
C LYS A 692 -43.96 13.32 28.57
N LEU A 693 -45.16 12.74 28.51
CA LEU A 693 -45.33 11.28 28.52
C LEU A 693 -44.61 10.64 27.33
N LYS A 694 -44.82 11.12 26.10
CA LYS A 694 -44.09 10.61 24.91
C LYS A 694 -42.58 10.73 25.02
N GLU A 695 -42.09 11.83 25.59
CA GLU A 695 -40.66 12.03 25.80
C GLU A 695 -40.09 10.97 26.77
N LYS A 696 -40.74 10.77 27.93
CA LYS A 696 -40.30 9.80 28.95
C LYS A 696 -40.46 8.36 28.51
N GLU A 697 -41.54 8.00 27.82
CA GLU A 697 -41.67 6.72 27.13
C GLU A 697 -40.56 6.50 26.11
N GLY A 698 -40.17 7.56 25.37
CA GLY A 698 -39.05 7.52 24.42
C GLY A 698 -37.73 7.23 25.10
N GLN A 699 -37.43 7.85 26.25
CA GLN A 699 -36.25 7.58 27.05
C GLN A 699 -36.24 6.13 27.57
N LEU A 700 -37.36 5.65 28.12
CA LEU A 700 -37.50 4.26 28.58
C LEU A 700 -37.30 3.25 27.46
N LYS A 701 -37.93 3.49 26.29
CA LYS A 701 -37.74 2.64 25.09
C LYS A 701 -36.28 2.62 24.62
N LYS A 702 -35.56 3.75 24.72
CA LYS A 702 -34.11 3.79 24.37
C LYS A 702 -33.29 2.93 25.32
N LEU A 703 -33.53 3.01 26.65
CA LEU A 703 -32.80 2.16 27.63
C LEU A 703 -33.04 0.66 27.36
N ILE A 704 -34.31 0.26 27.18
CA ILE A 704 -34.66 -1.15 26.90
C ILE A 704 -34.05 -1.60 25.58
N LYS A 705 -34.06 -0.75 24.55
CA LYS A 705 -33.46 -1.05 23.25
C LYS A 705 -31.97 -1.26 23.38
N PHE A 706 -31.26 -0.42 24.13
CA PHE A 706 -29.85 -0.54 24.37
C PHE A 706 -29.52 -1.86 25.09
N ALA A 707 -30.24 -2.20 26.17
CA ALA A 707 -30.02 -3.45 26.90
C ALA A 707 -30.31 -4.69 26.03
N LYS A 708 -31.36 -4.67 25.20
CA LYS A 708 -31.62 -5.76 24.22
C LYS A 708 -30.52 -5.87 23.17
N GLN A 709 -29.93 -4.76 22.72
CA GLN A 709 -28.80 -4.79 21.81
C GLN A 709 -27.55 -5.37 22.47
N THR A 710 -27.29 -5.02 23.72
CA THR A 710 -26.21 -5.59 24.53
C THR A 710 -26.40 -7.10 24.73
N HIS A 711 -27.61 -7.55 25.09
CA HIS A 711 -27.92 -8.97 25.21
C HIS A 711 -27.68 -9.72 23.90
N ARG A 712 -28.15 -9.19 22.76
CA ARG A 712 -27.87 -9.76 21.45
C ARG A 712 -26.37 -9.87 21.17
N LYS A 713 -25.58 -8.83 21.51
CA LYS A 713 -24.13 -8.83 21.36
C LYS A 713 -23.46 -9.88 22.24
N ASN A 714 -23.94 -10.07 23.48
CA ASN A 714 -23.41 -11.12 24.37
C ASN A 714 -23.70 -12.52 23.82
N ILE A 715 -24.88 -12.75 23.25
CA ILE A 715 -25.20 -14.01 22.56
C ILE A 715 -24.33 -14.21 21.33
N GLU A 716 -24.10 -13.17 20.54
CA GLU A 716 -23.18 -13.23 19.39
C GLU A 716 -21.76 -13.59 19.83
N ASN A 717 -21.25 -12.97 20.89
CA ASN A 717 -19.95 -13.27 21.47
C ASN A 717 -19.88 -14.71 22.01
N PHE A 718 -20.94 -15.18 22.68
CA PHE A 718 -21.03 -16.56 23.13
C PHE A 718 -20.94 -17.54 21.95
N LEU A 719 -21.71 -17.32 20.89
CA LEU A 719 -21.69 -18.13 19.67
C LEU A 719 -20.33 -18.07 18.93
N LEU A 720 -19.60 -16.95 19.03
CA LEU A 720 -18.25 -16.78 18.48
C LEU A 720 -17.17 -17.54 19.26
N ARG A 721 -17.42 -17.86 20.52
CA ARG A 721 -16.50 -18.68 21.34
C ARG A 721 -16.73 -20.18 21.19
N ASP A 722 -17.94 -20.59 20.85
CA ASP A 722 -18.30 -21.98 20.61
C ASP A 722 -17.92 -22.40 19.18
N SER A 723 -16.74 -23.01 19.02
CA SER A 723 -16.25 -23.53 17.73
C SER A 723 -17.16 -24.60 17.11
N SER A 724 -17.99 -25.25 17.93
CA SER A 724 -18.98 -26.25 17.49
C SER A 724 -20.20 -25.60 16.86
N SER A 725 -20.51 -24.35 17.20
CA SER A 725 -21.70 -23.62 16.73
C SER A 725 -21.69 -23.41 15.20
N LYS A 726 -22.88 -23.42 14.59
CA LYS A 726 -23.02 -23.06 13.18
C LYS A 726 -22.63 -21.60 12.93
N TYR A 727 -22.92 -20.73 13.89
CA TYR A 727 -22.55 -19.32 13.81
C TYR A 727 -21.05 -19.13 13.66
N TYR A 728 -20.24 -19.75 14.56
CA TYR A 728 -18.77 -19.70 14.48
C TYR A 728 -18.27 -20.21 13.13
N LYS A 729 -18.75 -21.40 12.71
CA LYS A 729 -18.31 -22.04 11.46
C LYS A 729 -18.61 -21.21 10.23
N TYR A 730 -19.80 -20.59 10.14
CA TYR A 730 -20.17 -19.76 8.97
C TYR A 730 -19.52 -18.40 9.01
N LYS A 731 -19.35 -17.77 10.19
CA LYS A 731 -18.67 -16.48 10.36
C LYS A 731 -17.19 -16.59 10.04
N ASN A 732 -16.55 -17.69 10.38
CA ASN A 732 -15.14 -17.98 10.12
C ASN A 732 -14.92 -18.85 8.86
N ALA A 733 -15.90 -18.94 7.96
CA ALA A 733 -15.72 -19.64 6.70
C ALA A 733 -14.64 -18.95 5.84
N ALA A 734 -13.72 -19.75 5.30
CA ALA A 734 -12.63 -19.25 4.49
C ALA A 734 -13.06 -19.01 3.05
N TYR A 735 -12.64 -17.87 2.50
CA TYR A 735 -12.80 -17.52 1.08
C TYR A 735 -11.49 -17.84 0.37
N ILE A 736 -11.45 -18.94 -0.35
CA ILE A 736 -10.23 -19.43 -0.99
C ILE A 736 -10.26 -19.32 -2.50
N LYS A 737 -9.07 -19.14 -3.09
CA LYS A 737 -8.80 -19.29 -4.52
C LYS A 737 -7.53 -20.12 -4.68
N PHE A 738 -7.28 -20.65 -5.88
CA PHE A 738 -5.98 -21.25 -6.18
C PHE A 738 -4.88 -20.18 -6.18
N GLY A 739 -3.68 -20.54 -5.71
CA GLY A 739 -2.63 -19.61 -5.32
C GLY A 739 -1.41 -19.54 -6.24
N TRP A 740 -1.29 -20.35 -7.30
CA TRP A 740 -0.10 -20.30 -8.18
C TRP A 740 -0.03 -19.02 -9.02
N GLY A 741 -1.18 -18.54 -9.49
CA GLY A 741 -1.30 -17.29 -10.21
C GLY A 741 -1.84 -16.19 -9.30
N LEU A 742 -1.31 -14.96 -9.44
CA LEU A 742 -1.71 -13.77 -8.69
C LEU A 742 -1.75 -12.53 -9.58
N THR A 743 -2.55 -11.54 -9.20
CA THR A 743 -2.41 -10.21 -9.80
C THR A 743 -1.23 -9.47 -9.18
N VAL A 744 -0.54 -8.64 -9.97
CA VAL A 744 0.55 -7.79 -9.46
C VAL A 744 0.08 -6.90 -8.29
N HIS A 745 -1.17 -6.43 -8.31
CA HIS A 745 -1.74 -5.65 -7.18
C HIS A 745 -1.78 -6.45 -5.87
N LYS A 746 -2.11 -7.74 -5.94
CA LYS A 746 -2.10 -8.61 -4.77
C LYS A 746 -0.69 -9.03 -4.34
N SER A 747 0.30 -8.94 -5.23
CA SER A 747 1.67 -9.32 -4.95
C SER A 747 2.48 -8.26 -4.18
N VAL A 748 1.94 -7.06 -4.00
CA VAL A 748 2.61 -6.00 -3.22
C VAL A 748 2.84 -6.49 -1.80
N SER A 749 4.05 -6.30 -1.28
CA SER A 749 4.61 -6.80 -0.01
C SER A 749 5.08 -8.26 0.01
N TYR A 750 4.86 -9.06 -1.03
CA TYR A 750 5.46 -10.39 -1.14
C TYR A 750 6.78 -10.35 -1.90
N LYS A 751 7.63 -11.35 -1.61
CA LYS A 751 8.82 -11.70 -2.39
C LYS A 751 8.95 -13.21 -2.48
N TRP A 752 9.16 -13.72 -3.68
CA TRP A 752 9.34 -15.14 -3.96
C TRP A 752 10.69 -15.40 -4.60
N ASN A 753 11.16 -16.65 -4.51
CA ASN A 753 12.42 -16.98 -5.16
C ASN A 753 12.34 -16.75 -6.67
N ASP A 754 11.28 -17.23 -7.31
CA ASP A 754 11.10 -17.14 -8.74
C ASP A 754 9.74 -16.53 -9.11
N VAL A 755 9.74 -15.69 -10.13
CA VAL A 755 8.52 -15.09 -10.67
C VAL A 755 8.42 -15.38 -12.18
N ILE A 756 7.27 -15.87 -12.60
CA ILE A 756 6.90 -15.93 -14.00
C ILE A 756 5.92 -14.78 -14.23
N PHE A 757 6.20 -13.87 -15.17
CA PHE A 757 5.44 -12.66 -15.31
C PHE A 757 4.87 -12.47 -16.72
N ASP A 758 3.55 -12.49 -16.86
CA ASP A 758 2.86 -12.16 -18.11
C ASP A 758 2.78 -10.64 -18.27
N VAL A 759 3.65 -10.09 -19.12
CA VAL A 759 3.84 -8.65 -19.27
C VAL A 759 3.01 -8.02 -20.40
N ASN A 760 2.04 -8.75 -20.94
CA ASN A 760 1.16 -8.26 -22.00
C ASN A 760 -0.31 -8.13 -21.57
N PRO A 761 -0.67 -7.14 -20.71
CA PRO A 761 -2.04 -6.91 -20.33
C PRO A 761 -2.84 -6.34 -21.51
N GLU A 762 -3.91 -7.03 -21.92
CA GLU A 762 -4.74 -6.57 -23.05
C GLU A 762 -5.43 -5.22 -22.81
N ARG A 763 -5.70 -4.87 -21.54
CA ARG A 763 -6.48 -3.69 -21.14
C ARG A 763 -5.67 -2.50 -20.66
N LEU A 764 -4.40 -2.69 -20.34
CA LEU A 764 -3.50 -1.64 -19.87
C LEU A 764 -2.59 -1.21 -21.01
N GLY A 765 -2.69 0.04 -21.42
CA GLY A 765 -1.82 0.58 -22.49
C GLY A 765 -0.35 0.56 -22.06
N LYS A 766 0.50 -0.12 -22.85
CA LYS A 766 1.95 -0.29 -22.57
C LYS A 766 2.73 1.03 -22.49
N THR A 767 2.14 2.13 -22.92
CA THR A 767 2.75 3.46 -23.01
C THR A 767 2.20 4.40 -21.94
N SER A 768 1.84 3.88 -20.78
CA SER A 768 1.25 4.64 -19.69
C SER A 768 2.11 4.55 -18.42
N ARG A 769 2.05 5.59 -17.59
CA ARG A 769 2.64 5.62 -16.24
C ARG A 769 2.24 4.37 -15.43
N GLN A 770 0.97 3.96 -15.55
CA GLN A 770 0.44 2.82 -14.81
C GLN A 770 1.09 1.50 -15.26
N TYR A 771 1.35 1.32 -16.55
CA TYR A 771 2.05 0.12 -17.06
C TYR A 771 3.48 0.05 -16.53
N PHE A 772 4.22 1.16 -16.53
CA PHE A 772 5.59 1.19 -16.03
C PHE A 772 5.65 0.89 -14.52
N LYS A 773 4.75 1.47 -13.73
CA LYS A 773 4.61 1.12 -12.30
C LYS A 773 4.24 -0.35 -12.10
N TRP A 774 3.37 -0.89 -12.96
CA TRP A 774 2.92 -2.27 -12.89
C TRP A 774 4.07 -3.25 -13.23
N ILE A 775 4.84 -2.98 -14.27
CA ILE A 775 6.05 -3.73 -14.62
C ILE A 775 7.06 -3.68 -13.46
N TYR A 776 7.41 -2.49 -12.99
CA TYR A 776 8.33 -2.33 -11.88
C TYR A 776 7.90 -3.11 -10.63
N THR A 777 6.63 -3.01 -10.26
CA THR A 777 6.09 -3.73 -9.11
C THR A 777 6.20 -5.24 -9.28
N GLY A 778 5.87 -5.78 -10.46
CA GLY A 778 5.93 -7.22 -10.74
C GLY A 778 7.37 -7.75 -10.73
N LEU A 779 8.31 -7.05 -11.36
CA LEU A 779 9.72 -7.45 -11.42
C LEU A 779 10.36 -7.50 -10.03
N THR A 780 10.06 -6.52 -9.18
CA THR A 780 10.63 -6.45 -7.82
C THR A 780 10.04 -7.46 -6.84
N ARG A 781 9.17 -8.39 -7.30
CA ARG A 781 8.68 -9.51 -6.48
C ARG A 781 9.60 -10.71 -6.46
N ALA A 782 10.52 -10.82 -7.40
CA ALA A 782 11.48 -11.92 -7.47
C ALA A 782 12.74 -11.64 -6.64
N LYS A 783 13.22 -12.70 -5.97
CA LYS A 783 14.51 -12.71 -5.28
C LYS A 783 15.63 -13.23 -6.20
N ASN A 784 15.38 -14.34 -6.92
CA ASN A 784 16.41 -15.09 -7.66
C ASN A 784 16.23 -15.04 -9.19
N SER A 785 14.99 -15.23 -9.69
CA SER A 785 14.80 -15.24 -11.14
C SER A 785 13.45 -14.70 -11.60
N VAL A 786 13.45 -14.09 -12.81
CA VAL A 786 12.24 -13.66 -13.52
C VAL A 786 12.20 -14.29 -14.90
N SER A 787 11.05 -14.86 -15.24
CA SER A 787 10.76 -15.34 -16.60
C SER A 787 9.58 -14.56 -17.18
N LEU A 788 9.84 -13.72 -18.18
CA LEU A 788 8.80 -12.92 -18.83
C LEU A 788 8.08 -13.73 -19.89
N ILE A 789 6.76 -13.61 -19.95
CA ILE A 789 5.89 -14.18 -20.96
C ILE A 789 5.26 -13.05 -21.77
N ASN A 790 5.07 -13.28 -23.08
CA ASN A 790 4.44 -12.32 -24.00
C ASN A 790 5.16 -10.96 -24.01
N TYR A 791 6.46 -10.96 -23.75
CA TYR A 791 7.24 -9.75 -23.75
C TYR A 791 7.32 -9.15 -25.17
N ILE A 792 7.01 -7.87 -25.26
CA ILE A 792 7.21 -7.03 -26.44
C ILE A 792 7.79 -5.72 -25.92
N PRO A 793 8.98 -5.30 -26.35
CA PRO A 793 9.58 -4.06 -25.91
C PRO A 793 8.69 -2.85 -26.27
N VAL A 794 8.70 -1.85 -25.42
CA VAL A 794 8.13 -0.53 -25.75
C VAL A 794 9.20 0.27 -26.45
N THR A 795 9.00 0.53 -27.72
CA THR A 795 9.91 1.34 -28.55
C THR A 795 9.15 2.47 -29.20
N PRO A 796 9.82 3.54 -29.64
CA PRO A 796 9.16 4.59 -30.40
C PRO A 796 8.46 4.11 -31.68
N LEU A 797 8.76 2.90 -32.13
CA LEU A 797 8.16 2.27 -33.32
C LEU A 797 6.95 1.37 -33.02
N LEU A 798 6.52 1.26 -31.75
CA LEU A 798 5.46 0.33 -31.33
C LEU A 798 4.11 0.55 -32.03
N LYS A 799 3.84 1.80 -32.45
CA LYS A 799 2.53 2.20 -33.02
C LYS A 799 2.56 2.40 -34.54
N ILE A 800 3.64 2.02 -35.23
CA ILE A 800 3.80 2.36 -36.65
C ILE A 800 2.80 1.68 -37.56
N GLU A 801 2.25 2.45 -38.48
CA GLU A 801 1.51 1.97 -39.65
C GLU A 801 2.27 2.32 -40.91
N PHE A 802 2.45 1.34 -41.83
CA PHE A 802 3.09 1.57 -43.11
C PHE A 802 2.05 1.94 -44.18
N LYS A 803 2.28 3.04 -44.90
CA LYS A 803 1.44 3.48 -46.05
C LYS A 803 2.32 3.71 -47.26
N ASP A 804 1.88 3.19 -48.38
CA ASP A 804 2.53 3.43 -49.66
C ASP A 804 1.68 4.38 -50.52
N ASN A 805 2.09 5.65 -50.53
CA ASN A 805 1.47 6.70 -51.37
C ASN A 805 2.30 6.99 -52.61
N SER A 806 3.36 6.24 -52.84
CA SER A 806 4.20 6.40 -54.00
C SER A 806 3.47 5.89 -55.26
N LYS A 807 3.08 6.80 -56.13
CA LYS A 807 3.03 6.44 -57.53
C LYS A 807 4.47 6.15 -57.95
N VAL A 808 4.78 5.00 -58.53
CA VAL A 808 6.08 4.70 -59.10
C VAL A 808 6.48 5.86 -60.01
N ASN A 809 7.15 6.84 -59.42
CA ASN A 809 7.64 7.97 -60.18
C ASN A 809 9.07 7.55 -60.59
N GLN A 810 9.24 7.17 -61.83
CA GLN A 810 10.58 7.04 -62.48
C GLN A 810 11.38 8.38 -62.41
N LYS A 811 10.82 9.40 -61.82
CA LYS A 811 11.40 10.70 -61.44
C LYS A 811 11.34 10.92 -59.91
N ALA A 812 11.76 9.92 -59.06
CA ALA A 812 12.32 10.27 -57.79
C ALA A 812 13.57 11.11 -58.11
N LYS A 813 13.39 12.43 -58.15
CA LYS A 813 14.46 13.40 -58.48
C LYS A 813 15.50 13.23 -57.39
N ASN A 814 16.70 12.76 -57.76
CA ASN A 814 17.80 12.61 -56.85
C ASN A 814 18.08 13.95 -56.19
N ILE A 815 17.54 14.13 -54.99
CA ILE A 815 17.89 15.28 -54.14
C ILE A 815 19.25 14.92 -53.59
N TYR A 816 20.24 15.74 -53.96
CA TYR A 816 21.61 15.48 -53.58
C TYR A 816 21.83 15.91 -52.11
N PHE A 817 21.35 17.08 -51.72
CA PHE A 817 21.21 17.53 -50.35
C PHE A 817 20.12 18.61 -50.25
N MET A 818 19.76 18.94 -48.97
CA MET A 818 18.80 20.01 -48.68
C MET A 818 19.55 21.18 -48.09
N ALA A 819 19.39 22.37 -48.73
CA ALA A 819 19.83 23.64 -48.17
C ALA A 819 18.68 24.25 -47.37
N ASP A 820 18.98 24.82 -46.23
CA ASP A 820 18.02 25.52 -45.39
C ASP A 820 17.94 27.00 -45.84
N LYS A 821 16.76 27.45 -46.31
CA LYS A 821 16.52 28.78 -46.76
C LYS A 821 16.62 29.85 -45.64
N ASP A 822 16.37 29.41 -44.37
CA ASP A 822 16.31 30.26 -43.20
C ASP A 822 17.59 30.16 -42.34
N ALA A 823 18.65 29.48 -42.82
CA ALA A 823 19.90 29.35 -42.13
C ALA A 823 20.62 30.70 -41.96
N GLU A 824 20.99 31.03 -40.73
CA GLU A 824 21.84 32.19 -40.44
C GLU A 824 23.25 31.93 -40.95
N ILE A 825 23.74 32.85 -41.78
CA ILE A 825 25.09 32.77 -42.34
C ILE A 825 26.09 33.29 -41.29
N SER A 826 27.01 32.43 -40.87
CA SER A 826 28.01 32.79 -39.86
C SER A 826 28.93 33.94 -40.38
N PRO A 827 29.19 34.97 -39.56
CA PRO A 827 30.05 36.11 -39.93
C PRO A 827 31.49 35.74 -40.30
N SER A 828 31.96 34.56 -39.82
CA SER A 828 33.33 34.07 -40.15
C SER A 828 33.49 33.64 -41.62
N SER A 829 32.40 33.43 -42.33
CA SER A 829 32.35 33.01 -43.75
C SER A 829 32.51 34.20 -44.74
N GLY A 830 32.55 35.40 -44.24
CA GLY A 830 32.38 36.63 -45.07
C GLY A 830 33.51 37.02 -46.02
N SER A 831 34.73 36.44 -45.88
CA SER A 831 35.87 36.80 -46.76
C SER A 831 35.85 36.04 -48.10
N ILE A 832 35.57 34.78 -48.09
CA ILE A 832 35.56 33.92 -49.28
C ILE A 832 34.31 34.17 -50.14
N ILE A 833 33.15 34.47 -49.51
CA ILE A 833 31.89 34.71 -50.19
C ILE A 833 31.92 35.99 -51.03
N LYS A 834 32.66 37.00 -50.60
CA LYS A 834 32.76 38.28 -51.32
C LYS A 834 33.41 38.16 -52.71
N ASP A 835 34.20 37.16 -52.93
CA ASP A 835 34.91 36.93 -54.21
C ASP A 835 34.02 36.37 -55.31
N PHE A 836 32.84 35.89 -55.01
CA PHE A 836 31.93 35.17 -55.95
C PHE A 836 30.60 35.88 -56.27
N ASN A 837 30.43 37.14 -55.84
CA ASN A 837 29.28 38.02 -56.16
C ASN A 837 27.90 37.36 -56.06
N PHE A 838 27.58 36.69 -54.93
CA PHE A 838 26.27 36.09 -54.73
C PHE A 838 25.16 37.10 -54.83
N PRO A 839 24.11 36.85 -55.61
CA PRO A 839 22.98 37.76 -55.72
C PRO A 839 22.23 37.91 -54.40
N ASP A 840 21.85 39.13 -54.07
CA ASP A 840 21.02 39.46 -52.89
C ASP A 840 19.54 39.16 -53.22
N VAL A 841 19.17 37.91 -53.07
CA VAL A 841 17.83 37.37 -53.36
C VAL A 841 17.33 36.50 -52.22
N GLU A 842 16.03 36.23 -52.18
CA GLU A 842 15.39 35.39 -51.18
C GLU A 842 16.07 34.02 -51.00
N LEU A 843 16.85 33.55 -51.99
CA LEU A 843 17.51 32.26 -52.00
C LEU A 843 19.04 32.30 -51.74
N THR A 844 19.57 33.44 -51.33
CA THR A 844 21.03 33.64 -51.12
C THR A 844 21.59 32.63 -50.11
N SER A 845 20.87 32.31 -49.01
CA SER A 845 21.27 31.28 -48.04
C SER A 845 21.45 29.91 -48.70
N ILE A 846 20.57 29.50 -49.60
CA ILE A 846 20.67 28.25 -50.34
C ILE A 846 21.92 28.24 -51.23
N LEU A 847 22.21 29.33 -51.94
CA LEU A 847 23.36 29.46 -52.84
C LEU A 847 24.68 29.34 -52.08
N ILE A 848 24.79 30.00 -50.96
CA ILE A 848 25.96 29.91 -50.08
C ILE A 848 26.17 28.52 -49.53
N GLN A 849 25.13 27.79 -49.15
CA GLN A 849 25.23 26.42 -48.70
C GLN A 849 25.66 25.47 -49.84
N ILE A 850 25.17 25.70 -51.06
CA ILE A 850 25.65 24.97 -52.26
C ILE A 850 27.14 25.19 -52.45
N PHE A 851 27.61 26.46 -52.37
CA PHE A 851 28.99 26.81 -52.51
C PHE A 851 29.88 26.10 -51.48
N TYR A 852 29.57 26.18 -50.18
CA TYR A 852 30.36 25.52 -49.13
C TYR A 852 30.35 24.02 -49.27
N PHE A 853 29.26 23.45 -49.71
CA PHE A 853 29.18 22.03 -49.98
C PHE A 853 30.17 21.57 -51.06
N ILE A 854 30.30 22.31 -52.13
CA ILE A 854 31.23 22.07 -53.24
C ILE A 854 32.64 22.37 -52.79
N TYR A 855 32.88 23.54 -52.23
CA TYR A 855 34.19 24.02 -51.78
C TYR A 855 34.84 23.03 -50.79
N ASN A 856 34.18 22.67 -49.72
CA ASN A 856 34.72 21.77 -48.70
C ASN A 856 35.05 20.35 -49.23
N LYS A 857 34.31 19.88 -50.24
CA LYS A 857 34.62 18.57 -50.83
C LYS A 857 35.83 18.60 -51.77
N LEU A 858 36.05 19.69 -52.43
CA LEU A 858 37.04 19.78 -53.52
C LEU A 858 38.35 20.41 -53.08
N GLU A 859 38.38 21.39 -52.17
CA GLU A 859 39.58 22.08 -51.68
C GLU A 859 40.59 21.09 -51.12
N ALA A 860 40.16 20.17 -50.24
CA ALA A 860 41.02 19.11 -49.65
C ALA A 860 41.62 18.15 -50.69
N LYS A 861 41.13 18.16 -51.92
CA LYS A 861 41.57 17.35 -53.07
C LYS A 861 42.33 18.13 -54.11
N GLY A 862 42.63 19.40 -53.80
CA GLY A 862 43.40 20.30 -54.65
C GLY A 862 42.63 20.76 -55.91
N ILE A 863 41.34 20.99 -55.76
CA ILE A 863 40.45 21.53 -56.79
C ILE A 863 39.74 22.72 -56.23
N ASP A 864 40.01 23.92 -56.88
CA ASP A 864 39.46 25.19 -56.38
C ASP A 864 38.30 25.68 -57.24
N VAL A 865 37.45 26.53 -56.66
CA VAL A 865 36.36 27.22 -57.37
C VAL A 865 36.94 28.46 -58.01
N GLU A 866 37.00 28.54 -59.35
CA GLU A 866 37.46 29.69 -60.08
C GLU A 866 36.38 30.76 -60.28
N SER A 867 35.19 30.36 -60.65
CA SER A 867 34.05 31.26 -60.83
C SER A 867 32.70 30.55 -60.72
N ILE A 868 31.67 31.31 -60.42
CA ILE A 868 30.28 30.85 -60.33
C ILE A 868 29.42 31.74 -61.26
N LEU A 869 28.63 31.07 -62.12
CA LEU A 869 27.62 31.76 -62.90
C LEU A 869 26.24 31.46 -62.28
N HIS A 870 25.67 32.51 -61.66
CA HIS A 870 24.36 32.44 -61.04
C HIS A 870 23.24 32.58 -62.07
N GLN A 871 22.32 31.60 -62.11
CA GLN A 871 21.11 31.60 -62.95
C GLN A 871 19.92 31.19 -62.09
N ASP A 872 18.70 31.51 -62.54
CA ASP A 872 17.49 31.14 -61.81
C ASP A 872 17.39 29.63 -61.60
N TYR A 873 17.47 29.22 -60.33
CA TYR A 873 17.42 27.83 -59.91
C TYR A 873 18.52 26.91 -60.48
N HIS A 874 19.63 27.52 -60.94
CA HIS A 874 20.70 26.80 -61.62
C HIS A 874 22.03 27.56 -61.46
N GLU A 875 23.03 26.88 -60.84
CA GLU A 875 24.37 27.38 -60.67
C GLU A 875 25.34 26.63 -61.58
N VAL A 876 26.25 27.36 -62.21
CA VAL A 876 27.34 26.76 -62.97
C VAL A 876 28.66 27.15 -62.34
N TYR A 877 29.38 26.15 -61.84
CA TYR A 877 30.70 26.27 -61.23
C TYR A 877 31.77 25.99 -62.25
N THR A 878 32.73 26.84 -62.37
CA THR A 878 34.02 26.56 -63.03
C THR A 878 35.03 26.23 -61.95
N LEU A 879 35.60 25.03 -62.04
CA LEU A 879 36.54 24.45 -61.09
C LEU A 879 37.90 24.33 -61.78
N ILE A 880 38.99 24.52 -61.06
CA ILE A 880 40.35 24.37 -61.54
C ILE A 880 41.16 23.47 -60.60
N ASP A 881 42.01 22.60 -61.21
CA ASP A 881 42.98 21.79 -60.45
C ASP A 881 44.33 22.54 -60.29
N ASN A 882 45.23 21.94 -59.48
CA ASN A 882 46.60 22.47 -59.28
C ASN A 882 47.41 22.65 -60.58
N SER A 883 46.99 21.98 -61.66
CA SER A 883 47.60 22.10 -62.97
C SER A 883 46.92 23.14 -63.88
N LYS A 884 46.00 23.93 -63.33
CA LYS A 884 45.19 24.96 -64.02
C LYS A 884 44.27 24.39 -65.13
N LYS A 885 43.93 23.09 -65.07
CA LYS A 885 42.91 22.53 -65.99
C LYS A 885 41.52 22.80 -65.42
N SER A 886 40.59 23.17 -66.29
CA SER A 886 39.29 23.60 -65.89
C SER A 886 38.21 22.50 -66.12
N VAL A 887 37.21 22.47 -65.23
CA VAL A 887 35.98 21.66 -65.29
C VAL A 887 34.77 22.56 -65.01
N LYS A 888 33.71 22.43 -65.82
CA LYS A 888 32.48 23.09 -65.62
C LYS A 888 31.39 22.07 -65.18
N ILE A 889 30.76 22.35 -64.07
CA ILE A 889 29.63 21.57 -63.54
C ILE A 889 28.41 22.43 -63.36
N SER A 890 27.24 21.82 -63.45
CA SER A 890 25.98 22.54 -63.16
C SER A 890 25.26 21.88 -61.99
N ILE A 891 24.60 22.73 -61.20
CA ILE A 891 23.82 22.30 -60.07
C ILE A 891 22.46 22.96 -60.10
N TYR A 892 21.40 22.15 -60.05
CA TYR A 892 20.04 22.67 -60.04
C TYR A 892 19.47 22.62 -58.63
N TYR A 893 18.69 23.61 -58.27
CA TYR A 893 18.04 23.72 -56.97
C TYR A 893 16.61 24.27 -57.14
N ASN A 894 15.82 24.31 -56.07
CA ASN A 894 14.49 24.89 -56.06
C ASN A 894 14.26 25.80 -54.84
N LYS A 895 13.15 26.53 -54.79
CA LYS A 895 12.73 27.39 -53.66
C LYS A 895 12.62 26.66 -52.32
N LYS A 896 12.53 25.32 -52.31
CA LYS A 896 12.46 24.50 -51.07
C LYS A 896 13.85 24.04 -50.62
N GLY A 897 14.94 24.55 -51.20
CA GLY A 897 16.29 24.10 -50.85
C GLY A 897 16.68 22.71 -51.39
N HIS A 898 15.90 22.10 -52.26
CA HIS A 898 16.25 20.80 -52.84
C HIS A 898 17.33 21.01 -53.90
N VAL A 899 18.55 20.55 -53.63
CA VAL A 899 19.72 20.62 -54.51
C VAL A 899 19.87 19.28 -55.22
N ARG A 900 20.03 19.32 -56.56
CA ARG A 900 20.21 18.10 -57.37
C ARG A 900 21.68 17.74 -57.54
N THR A 901 21.92 16.46 -57.85
CA THR A 901 23.26 15.95 -58.15
C THR A 901 23.95 16.81 -59.19
N PRO A 902 25.22 17.19 -58.98
CA PRO A 902 26.02 17.90 -59.96
C PRO A 902 26.13 17.18 -61.28
N VAL A 903 26.07 17.95 -62.38
CA VAL A 903 26.17 17.40 -63.72
C VAL A 903 27.37 17.98 -64.40
N LEU A 904 28.24 17.17 -64.99
CA LEU A 904 29.39 17.63 -65.76
C LEU A 904 28.91 18.26 -67.04
N LEU A 905 29.30 19.52 -67.30
CA LEU A 905 29.00 20.25 -68.53
C LEU A 905 30.16 20.17 -69.53
N LYS A 906 31.38 20.42 -69.06
CA LYS A 906 32.58 20.39 -69.89
C LYS A 906 33.81 20.18 -68.98
N ALA A 907 34.78 19.46 -69.47
CA ALA A 907 36.07 19.30 -68.84
C ALA A 907 37.19 19.38 -69.86
N GLU A 908 38.34 20.00 -69.52
CA GLU A 908 39.53 20.01 -70.36
C GLU A 908 40.27 18.69 -70.34
N SER A 909 40.11 17.87 -69.34
CA SER A 909 40.53 16.51 -69.23
C SER A 909 39.36 15.61 -68.82
N GLU A 910 39.10 14.56 -69.51
CA GLU A 910 38.03 13.58 -69.19
C GLU A 910 38.27 12.98 -67.80
N GLU A 911 39.54 12.59 -67.48
CA GLU A 911 39.96 12.08 -66.18
C GLU A 911 39.66 13.08 -65.02
N LEU A 912 39.96 14.37 -65.22
CA LEU A 912 39.67 15.40 -64.23
C LEU A 912 38.16 15.57 -64.06
N GLY A 913 37.39 15.55 -65.16
CA GLY A 913 35.91 15.62 -65.12
C GLY A 913 35.30 14.50 -64.35
N GLU A 914 35.74 13.25 -64.64
CA GLU A 914 35.26 12.06 -63.92
C GLU A 914 35.64 12.10 -62.44
N ARG A 915 36.89 12.53 -62.14
CA ARG A 915 37.38 12.67 -60.78
C ARG A 915 36.54 13.71 -59.99
N VAL A 916 36.27 14.88 -60.56
CA VAL A 916 35.44 15.90 -59.91
C VAL A 916 34.03 15.39 -59.61
N ILE A 917 33.40 14.75 -60.59
CA ILE A 917 32.07 14.20 -60.40
C ILE A 917 32.05 13.04 -59.41
N SER A 918 33.11 12.20 -59.40
CA SER A 918 33.22 11.13 -58.42
C SER A 918 33.32 11.69 -57.00
N ILE A 919 34.21 12.68 -56.75
CA ILE A 919 34.36 13.35 -55.46
C ILE A 919 33.04 14.00 -54.97
N LEU A 920 32.39 14.69 -55.85
CA LEU A 920 31.11 15.36 -55.51
C LEU A 920 30.00 14.36 -55.27
N ARG A 921 30.03 13.21 -55.95
CA ARG A 921 29.05 12.14 -55.76
C ARG A 921 29.41 11.15 -54.65
N GLU A 922 30.54 11.25 -54.00
CA GLU A 922 30.87 10.54 -52.79
C GLU A 922 29.87 10.93 -51.70
N ASP A 923 28.83 10.16 -51.58
CA ASP A 923 27.80 10.30 -50.52
C ASP A 923 28.38 9.79 -49.22
N GLN A 924 28.72 10.74 -48.31
CA GLN A 924 29.15 10.31 -46.98
C GLN A 924 28.00 9.80 -46.11
N GLY A 925 26.76 10.15 -46.44
CA GLY A 925 25.61 9.89 -45.58
C GLY A 925 25.66 10.67 -44.28
N ILE A 926 24.58 10.69 -43.54
CA ILE A 926 24.58 11.28 -42.19
C ILE A 926 25.19 10.25 -41.26
N ILE A 927 26.26 10.65 -40.53
CA ILE A 927 26.93 9.82 -39.51
C ILE A 927 26.49 10.25 -38.11
N ASN A 928 26.17 11.54 -37.91
CA ASN A 928 25.76 12.10 -36.63
C ASN A 928 24.39 12.76 -36.76
N PHE A 929 23.51 12.48 -35.81
CA PHE A 929 22.13 12.98 -35.74
C PHE A 929 21.92 14.01 -34.62
N ASP A 930 22.97 14.67 -34.12
CA ASP A 930 22.91 15.65 -33.02
C ASP A 930 22.07 16.89 -33.33
N PHE A 931 21.83 17.18 -34.61
CA PHE A 931 20.93 18.25 -35.08
C PHE A 931 19.45 17.96 -34.77
N ILE A 932 19.11 16.74 -34.39
CA ILE A 932 17.76 16.37 -33.95
C ILE A 932 17.67 16.60 -32.45
N SER A 933 16.76 17.47 -32.03
CA SER A 933 16.60 17.85 -30.62
C SER A 933 16.17 16.68 -29.73
N ASP A 934 15.28 15.82 -30.24
CA ASP A 934 14.71 14.71 -29.47
C ASP A 934 15.62 13.47 -29.45
N GLY A 935 16.16 13.14 -28.29
CA GLY A 935 17.05 11.97 -28.12
C GLY A 935 16.46 10.65 -28.60
N TRP A 936 15.15 10.45 -28.41
CA TRP A 936 14.47 9.22 -28.86
C TRP A 936 14.41 9.08 -30.40
N ARG A 937 14.25 10.19 -31.16
CA ARG A 937 14.35 10.20 -32.61
C ARG A 937 15.77 9.94 -33.08
N ARG A 938 16.75 10.59 -32.41
CA ARG A 938 18.18 10.36 -32.70
C ARG A 938 18.55 8.89 -32.61
N GLY A 939 18.14 8.21 -31.52
CA GLY A 939 18.39 6.78 -31.33
C GLY A 939 17.81 5.94 -32.47
N VAL A 940 16.54 6.13 -32.84
CA VAL A 940 15.92 5.40 -33.95
C VAL A 940 16.65 5.63 -35.28
N TYR A 941 17.05 6.86 -35.59
CA TYR A 941 17.76 7.13 -36.85
C TYR A 941 19.20 6.61 -36.87
N ALA A 942 19.86 6.57 -35.72
CA ALA A 942 21.16 5.92 -35.58
C ALA A 942 21.06 4.40 -35.89
N ASP A 943 20.07 3.72 -35.26
CA ASP A 943 19.83 2.30 -35.50
C ASP A 943 19.45 2.03 -36.95
N VAL A 944 18.56 2.85 -37.52
CA VAL A 944 18.17 2.76 -38.94
C VAL A 944 19.40 2.94 -39.83
N SER A 945 20.24 3.94 -39.57
CA SER A 945 21.45 4.20 -40.35
C SER A 945 22.45 3.06 -40.31
N LEU A 946 22.61 2.43 -39.12
CA LEU A 946 23.50 1.28 -38.93
C LEU A 946 23.06 0.08 -39.77
N LEU A 947 21.77 -0.30 -39.67
CA LEU A 947 21.22 -1.43 -40.41
C LEU A 947 21.12 -1.18 -41.94
N LEU A 948 20.84 0.04 -42.35
CA LEU A 948 20.87 0.42 -43.76
C LEU A 948 22.25 0.31 -44.38
N LYS A 949 23.32 0.59 -43.61
CA LYS A 949 24.72 0.53 -44.03
C LYS A 949 25.13 -0.88 -44.41
N ASP A 950 24.65 -1.91 -43.68
CA ASP A 950 24.94 -3.31 -43.98
C ASP A 950 24.41 -3.72 -45.36
N ASP A 951 23.28 -3.15 -45.79
CA ASP A 951 22.70 -3.33 -47.12
C ASP A 951 23.26 -2.33 -48.18
N GLY A 952 24.21 -1.48 -47.80
CA GLY A 952 24.83 -0.49 -48.67
C GLY A 952 23.98 0.76 -48.92
N TYR A 953 22.90 0.98 -48.17
CA TYR A 953 22.08 2.20 -48.19
C TYR A 953 22.61 3.25 -47.25
N LYS A 954 22.34 4.51 -47.51
CA LYS A 954 22.75 5.66 -46.68
C LYS A 954 21.60 6.65 -46.54
N ILE A 955 21.43 7.24 -45.38
CA ILE A 955 20.55 8.38 -45.15
C ILE A 955 21.28 9.65 -45.63
N LEU A 956 20.76 10.32 -46.66
CA LEU A 956 21.38 11.53 -47.22
C LEU A 956 21.02 12.78 -46.43
N ASN A 957 19.74 12.92 -46.06
CA ASN A 957 19.26 14.01 -45.23
C ASN A 957 17.97 13.67 -44.52
N ILE A 958 17.67 14.44 -43.47
CA ILE A 958 16.41 14.41 -42.74
C ILE A 958 15.86 15.83 -42.63
N ILE A 959 14.67 16.06 -43.15
CA ILE A 959 13.98 17.34 -43.10
C ILE A 959 12.97 17.28 -41.99
N GLN A 960 13.17 18.10 -40.95
CA GLN A 960 12.31 18.18 -39.82
C GLN A 960 11.20 19.21 -40.04
N THR A 961 9.97 18.79 -39.83
CA THR A 961 8.80 19.68 -39.73
C THR A 961 8.00 19.31 -38.49
N ALA A 962 7.03 20.11 -38.10
CA ALA A 962 6.21 19.78 -36.91
C ALA A 962 5.55 18.41 -37.06
N TYR A 963 5.88 17.50 -36.12
CA TYR A 963 5.35 16.13 -36.06
C TYR A 963 5.65 15.22 -37.27
N LYS A 964 6.65 15.58 -38.08
CA LYS A 964 7.02 14.80 -39.25
C LYS A 964 8.49 15.05 -39.64
N ASP A 965 9.20 13.97 -39.88
CA ASP A 965 10.54 13.97 -40.49
C ASP A 965 10.46 13.30 -41.87
N THR A 966 10.99 13.96 -42.88
CA THR A 966 11.13 13.39 -44.25
C THR A 966 12.56 12.95 -44.44
N ILE A 967 12.75 11.66 -44.69
CA ILE A 967 14.06 11.01 -44.81
C ILE A 967 14.32 10.67 -46.29
N ASN A 968 15.50 11.03 -46.78
CA ASN A 968 16.00 10.65 -48.09
C ASN A 968 17.08 9.58 -47.94
N ILE A 969 16.88 8.42 -48.55
CA ILE A 969 17.76 7.25 -48.48
C ILE A 969 18.23 6.93 -49.89
N SER A 970 19.50 6.59 -50.10
CA SER A 970 20.05 6.20 -51.41
C SER A 970 21.02 5.04 -51.33
N LYS A 971 21.14 4.30 -52.50
CA LYS A 971 22.17 3.32 -52.79
C LYS A 971 22.42 3.38 -54.31
N GLY A 972 23.52 3.99 -54.72
CA GLY A 972 23.84 4.20 -56.12
C GLY A 972 22.73 4.99 -56.86
N SER A 973 22.08 4.34 -57.83
CA SER A 973 20.97 4.95 -58.58
C SER A 973 19.58 4.73 -57.91
N SER A 974 19.51 3.95 -56.84
CA SER A 974 18.28 3.65 -56.11
C SER A 974 18.07 4.69 -55.00
N SER A 975 16.86 5.21 -54.91
CA SER A 975 16.48 6.19 -53.83
C SER A 975 15.09 5.89 -53.30
N LEU A 976 14.88 6.33 -52.02
CA LEU A 976 13.63 6.24 -51.30
C LEU A 976 13.43 7.56 -50.50
N VAL A 977 12.22 8.10 -50.57
CA VAL A 977 11.81 9.23 -49.73
C VAL A 977 10.66 8.76 -48.85
N VAL A 978 10.83 8.95 -47.55
CA VAL A 978 9.90 8.48 -46.52
C VAL A 978 9.52 9.60 -45.61
N ASP A 979 8.23 9.80 -45.38
CA ASP A 979 7.72 10.64 -44.30
C ASP A 979 7.51 9.81 -43.05
N MET A 980 8.20 10.13 -41.97
CA MET A 980 8.04 9.51 -40.66
C MET A 980 7.25 10.48 -39.76
N ASN A 981 5.94 10.22 -39.62
CA ASN A 981 5.08 11.03 -38.78
C ASN A 981 5.14 10.52 -37.34
N TYR A 982 5.16 11.43 -36.37
CA TYR A 982 5.22 11.11 -34.95
C TYR A 982 4.23 11.96 -34.13
N ASP A 983 3.92 11.52 -32.91
CA ASP A 983 3.01 12.18 -31.99
C ASP A 983 3.77 12.93 -30.85
N GLY A 984 3.03 13.71 -30.08
CA GLY A 984 3.58 14.45 -28.92
C GLY A 984 4.00 13.55 -27.76
N SER A 985 3.66 12.24 -27.80
CA SER A 985 4.04 11.24 -26.79
C SER A 985 5.35 10.52 -27.14
N GLY A 986 6.00 10.87 -28.25
CA GLY A 986 7.29 10.33 -28.68
C GLY A 986 7.20 8.99 -29.43
N PHE A 987 6.12 8.75 -30.16
CA PHE A 987 5.97 7.57 -31.01
C PHE A 987 5.84 7.96 -32.49
N PHE A 988 6.49 7.20 -33.35
CA PHE A 988 6.16 7.20 -34.77
C PHE A 988 4.78 6.57 -34.97
N THR A 989 3.91 7.24 -35.72
CA THR A 989 2.52 6.81 -35.94
C THR A 989 2.30 6.24 -37.33
N SER A 990 2.82 6.91 -38.35
CA SER A 990 2.74 6.43 -39.71
C SER A 990 4.03 6.71 -40.48
N ILE A 991 4.46 5.72 -41.24
CA ILE A 991 5.62 5.73 -42.10
C ILE A 991 5.11 5.65 -43.54
N ILE A 992 5.28 6.73 -44.29
CA ILE A 992 4.67 6.90 -45.60
C ILE A 992 5.77 6.98 -46.65
N SER A 993 5.81 6.01 -47.59
CA SER A 993 6.63 6.16 -48.78
C SER A 993 6.00 7.21 -49.70
N THR A 994 6.75 8.25 -50.00
CA THR A 994 6.31 9.36 -50.91
C THR A 994 6.96 9.25 -52.29
N GLY A 995 8.00 8.42 -52.46
CA GLY A 995 8.65 8.17 -53.72
C GLY A 995 9.79 7.16 -53.58
N TYR A 996 9.92 6.26 -54.54
CA TYR A 996 11.06 5.36 -54.65
C TYR A 996 11.38 5.06 -56.11
N THR A 997 12.64 4.72 -56.39
CA THR A 997 13.06 4.28 -57.72
C THR A 997 12.74 2.79 -57.99
N GLN A 998 12.76 1.94 -56.94
CA GLN A 998 12.46 0.51 -56.96
C GLN A 998 11.69 0.16 -55.70
N SER A 999 10.65 -0.66 -55.79
CA SER A 999 9.83 -1.10 -54.66
C SER A 999 10.65 -1.86 -53.57
N MET A 1000 11.66 -2.60 -53.98
CA MET A 1000 12.50 -3.40 -53.11
C MET A 1000 13.20 -2.55 -52.01
N ILE A 1001 13.56 -1.29 -52.27
CA ILE A 1001 14.15 -0.40 -51.25
C ILE A 1001 13.13 -0.06 -50.17
N TRP A 1002 11.86 0.12 -50.52
CA TRP A 1002 10.77 0.34 -49.57
C TRP A 1002 10.52 -0.88 -48.70
N ASP A 1003 10.52 -2.08 -49.31
CA ASP A 1003 10.31 -3.34 -48.59
C ASP A 1003 11.48 -3.62 -47.61
N ASN A 1004 12.70 -3.36 -48.02
CA ASN A 1004 13.86 -3.46 -47.15
C ASN A 1004 13.79 -2.46 -45.97
N TYR A 1005 13.41 -1.21 -46.23
CA TYR A 1005 13.25 -0.20 -45.19
C TYR A 1005 12.18 -0.61 -44.16
N LYS A 1006 11.01 -1.11 -44.61
CA LYS A 1006 9.99 -1.67 -43.73
C LYS A 1006 10.52 -2.81 -42.85
N SER A 1007 11.31 -3.70 -43.46
CA SER A 1007 11.90 -4.84 -42.75
C SER A 1007 12.89 -4.36 -41.66
N ILE A 1008 13.71 -3.35 -41.97
CA ILE A 1008 14.65 -2.74 -40.99
C ILE A 1008 13.88 -2.14 -39.81
N LEU A 1009 12.86 -1.33 -40.07
CA LEU A 1009 12.05 -0.72 -39.01
C LEU A 1009 11.34 -1.78 -38.13
N LYS A 1010 10.84 -2.85 -38.73
CA LYS A 1010 10.28 -3.99 -38.00
C LYS A 1010 11.33 -4.68 -37.13
N LYS A 1011 12.53 -4.92 -37.66
CA LYS A 1011 13.64 -5.49 -36.90
C LYS A 1011 14.00 -4.58 -35.72
N ILE A 1012 14.08 -3.27 -35.87
CA ILE A 1012 14.35 -2.34 -34.75
C ILE A 1012 13.21 -2.40 -33.75
N ALA A 1013 11.94 -2.43 -34.20
CA ALA A 1013 10.80 -2.57 -33.31
C ALA A 1013 10.80 -3.87 -32.49
N GLU A 1014 11.31 -4.97 -33.10
CA GLU A 1014 11.36 -6.30 -32.51
C GLU A 1014 12.69 -6.57 -31.75
N ASN A 1015 13.81 -6.02 -32.25
CA ASN A 1015 15.17 -6.36 -31.81
C ASN A 1015 15.84 -5.32 -30.91
N ASN A 1016 15.19 -4.23 -30.48
CA ASN A 1016 15.77 -3.38 -29.42
C ASN A 1016 15.97 -4.12 -28.08
N ALA A 1017 15.85 -5.45 -28.11
CA ALA A 1017 16.19 -6.37 -27.04
C ALA A 1017 17.62 -6.97 -27.15
N THR A 1018 18.44 -6.66 -28.16
CA THR A 1018 19.70 -7.37 -28.38
C THR A 1018 20.97 -6.52 -28.50
N HIS A 1019 20.88 -5.17 -28.51
CA HIS A 1019 22.07 -4.31 -28.60
C HIS A 1019 21.90 -2.99 -27.84
N THR A 1020 22.19 -3.02 -26.58
CA THR A 1020 22.90 -1.95 -25.84
C THR A 1020 23.71 -2.56 -24.72
#